data_f1899f5cd531b6c25d91adc284fbb309
#
_entry.id   f1899f5cd531b6c25d91adc284fbb309
#
_cell.length_a   1.000
_cell.length_b   1.000
_cell.length_c   1.000
_cell.angle_alpha   90.00
_cell.angle_beta   90.00
_cell.angle_gamma   90.00
#
_symmetry.space_group_name_H-M   'P 1'
#
loop_
_entity.id
_entity.type
_entity.pdbx_description
1 polymer ?
#
loop_
_entity_poly.entity_id
_entity_poly.type
_entity_poly.pdbx_seq_one_letter_code
_entity_poly.pdbx_strand_id
1 'polypeptide(L)'
;MVSRRTFLAGSGAVAAGGLGWFQTGSAAAAGQASGQVGSGLVSAAGNSGGRRLLPAFARPKHLHYGDVTKLSGGDQTLLTTLQGVVNRDRPELYFFFSTMDNDGVDARWLRDLGVPTTRYADPLDLVAKYKRRVRGAILHDPEVPDSLNVATTLAGLENAVVADAAQAKAHGLRVVKDLRGMFDDDRLKTYQWQLTNLFPRCSHQLLAGLPPTMVVQSEGLTWHEIARETRQIRDESNRGTFTLDVSPALGQDTVYVRFQDSFGDDGWGPSVLSLTAKANGTTLTTFKPGTPEEAPYLFDGLNSSVGASGNRFADGGGYFVYQFTPPAGTTSLTVTVEMWNQYLVTATDTAPTRIEPFPYFRDYVVATKSLVSWLPPNGPTGDLLREHFAKVGPTTPYAGWFANDVAGEWSGVDLAAQGGSEVLPADFYMNGTVHSGVVAPISDKVKKFTPVKPKNKIYVTLTFGEGDNVQYCQRHMRDLWDDPRRGDAPANWTVSPLLADIGPGILSHYQRTATKNDLLVCGPSGAGYTYPGAWPADQMEAYLKLSGTYVRRTGMDLVYAYNHRVDDEWVPFSEEIGRAYAEHTQIRGIIQSWEKGDLLVRRGGLPVIGNFSPPGKAAEYKAALDEHTKAWTGDAPLFIAGGVNAWSWTPSDVAELAELLTAPYELVLGNVFFDVLNKVL
;
A
#
# COMPACT_ATOMS: atom_id res chain seq x y z
N MET A 1 4.71 -9.38 -9.15
CA MET A 1 3.91 -8.45 -8.32
C MET A 1 4.58 -7.10 -8.39
N VAL A 2 3.95 -6.14 -9.03
CA VAL A 2 4.52 -4.80 -9.17
C VAL A 2 4.24 -4.06 -7.86
N SER A 3 5.29 -3.47 -7.27
CA SER A 3 5.16 -2.54 -6.15
C SER A 3 4.17 -1.43 -6.53
N ARG A 4 3.27 -1.05 -5.64
CA ARG A 4 2.28 0.03 -5.85
C ARG A 4 2.87 1.35 -6.34
N ARG A 5 4.19 1.53 -6.28
CA ARG A 5 4.87 2.80 -6.59
C ARG A 5 5.90 2.75 -7.71
N THR A 6 6.13 1.65 -8.36
CA THR A 6 6.96 1.60 -9.59
C THR A 6 6.34 2.42 -10.74
N PHE A 7 5.05 2.79 -10.62
CA PHE A 7 4.32 3.60 -11.61
C PHE A 7 4.50 5.13 -11.46
N LEU A 8 5.05 5.62 -10.35
CA LEU A 8 5.17 7.07 -10.09
C LEU A 8 6.40 7.75 -10.73
N ALA A 9 7.30 6.99 -11.32
CA ALA A 9 8.52 7.55 -11.92
C ALA A 9 8.41 7.89 -13.43
N GLY A 10 7.26 7.69 -14.07
CA GLY A 10 7.19 7.74 -15.54
C GLY A 10 5.98 8.40 -16.19
N SER A 11 5.31 9.40 -15.59
CA SER A 11 4.27 10.11 -16.34
C SER A 11 4.35 11.62 -16.14
N GLY A 12 5.16 12.25 -16.97
CA GLY A 12 5.01 13.65 -17.35
C GLY A 12 3.96 13.75 -18.44
N ALA A 13 2.94 14.58 -18.16
CA ALA A 13 2.06 15.33 -19.05
C ALA A 13 1.35 14.61 -20.22
N VAL A 14 0.03 14.62 -20.23
CA VAL A 14 -0.78 15.30 -21.27
C VAL A 14 -2.16 15.66 -20.70
N ALA A 15 -2.56 16.88 -20.97
CA ALA A 15 -3.80 17.54 -20.58
C ALA A 15 -4.95 17.33 -21.58
N ALA A 16 -6.12 17.77 -21.15
CA ALA A 16 -7.32 18.19 -21.87
C ALA A 16 -8.43 17.14 -21.98
N GLY A 17 -9.58 17.43 -21.48
CA GLY A 17 -10.55 18.43 -21.75
C GLY A 17 -11.95 17.96 -21.48
N GLY A 18 -12.80 18.82 -20.95
CA GLY A 18 -14.22 18.82 -21.30
C GLY A 18 -15.25 18.76 -20.16
N LEU A 19 -15.54 19.89 -19.56
CA LEU A 19 -16.86 20.55 -19.37
C LEU A 19 -18.07 19.75 -18.87
N GLY A 20 -18.66 20.25 -17.76
CA GLY A 20 -20.13 20.39 -17.71
C GLY A 20 -20.81 20.26 -16.36
N TRP A 21 -20.94 21.35 -15.61
CA TRP A 21 -22.09 21.88 -14.86
C TRP A 21 -23.12 20.93 -14.20
N PHE A 22 -23.41 21.07 -12.92
CA PHE A 22 -24.59 21.76 -12.36
C PHE A 22 -24.67 21.74 -10.83
N GLN A 23 -25.13 22.82 -10.33
CA GLN A 23 -25.50 23.40 -9.07
C GLN A 23 -26.33 22.58 -8.06
N THR A 24 -26.01 22.86 -6.81
CA THR A 24 -26.82 23.21 -5.61
C THR A 24 -28.08 22.41 -5.24
N GLY A 25 -28.11 22.02 -3.96
CA GLY A 25 -29.33 21.63 -3.24
C GLY A 25 -29.11 21.38 -1.74
N SER A 26 -29.45 22.38 -1.01
CA SER A 26 -29.82 22.56 0.41
C SER A 26 -29.76 21.42 1.42
N ALA A 27 -29.26 21.78 2.59
CA ALA A 27 -29.31 21.11 3.88
C ALA A 27 -30.75 20.84 4.37
N ALA A 28 -30.92 19.68 5.00
CA ALA A 28 -31.99 19.47 5.97
C ALA A 28 -31.43 18.69 7.16
N ALA A 29 -31.56 19.29 8.34
CA ALA A 29 -31.20 18.74 9.64
C ALA A 29 -32.09 17.54 10.00
N ALA A 30 -31.49 16.47 10.54
CA ALA A 30 -32.24 15.44 11.23
C ALA A 30 -31.54 15.08 12.56
N GLY A 31 -32.35 15.01 13.59
CA GLY A 31 -32.02 15.02 14.98
C GLY A 31 -31.27 13.79 15.52
N GLN A 32 -30.66 14.04 16.63
CA GLN A 32 -30.00 13.09 17.52
C GLN A 32 -30.97 12.02 18.04
N ALA A 33 -30.58 10.76 17.91
CA ALA A 33 -31.08 9.68 18.73
C ALA A 33 -29.89 8.99 19.40
N SER A 34 -29.64 9.28 20.65
CA SER A 34 -28.67 8.63 21.51
C SER A 34 -29.20 7.27 21.95
N GLY A 35 -28.66 6.20 21.42
CA GLY A 35 -28.85 4.83 21.88
C GLY A 35 -27.52 4.26 22.34
N GLN A 36 -27.28 4.24 23.67
CA GLN A 36 -26.18 3.49 24.27
C GLN A 36 -26.41 1.98 24.06
N VAL A 37 -25.58 1.34 23.25
CA VAL A 37 -25.42 -0.11 23.23
C VAL A 37 -24.10 -0.44 23.91
N GLY A 38 -24.18 -1.21 24.99
CA GLY A 38 -23.08 -1.55 25.86
C GLY A 38 -21.90 -2.23 25.15
N SER A 39 -20.74 -1.62 25.23
CA SER A 39 -19.47 -2.15 24.74
C SER A 39 -18.85 -3.06 25.80
N GLY A 40 -19.03 -4.35 25.63
CA GLY A 40 -18.28 -5.38 26.36
C GLY A 40 -17.01 -5.76 25.63
N LEU A 41 -16.02 -4.88 25.52
CA LEU A 41 -14.64 -5.21 25.20
C LEU A 41 -13.75 -4.78 26.35
N VAL A 42 -13.15 -5.75 27.02
CA VAL A 42 -12.28 -5.56 28.16
C VAL A 42 -11.05 -4.77 27.73
N SER A 43 -10.94 -3.53 28.21
CA SER A 43 -9.73 -2.73 28.17
C SER A 43 -8.63 -3.45 28.96
N ALA A 44 -7.65 -4.04 28.27
CA ALA A 44 -6.42 -4.49 28.92
C ALA A 44 -5.61 -3.27 29.32
N ALA A 45 -5.77 -2.85 30.58
CA ALA A 45 -4.98 -1.81 31.19
C ALA A 45 -3.53 -2.28 31.36
N GLY A 46 -2.63 -1.74 30.58
CA GLY A 46 -1.18 -1.87 30.70
C GLY A 46 -0.54 -0.52 30.39
N ASN A 47 -0.23 0.24 31.41
CA ASN A 47 0.63 1.42 31.54
C ASN A 47 1.06 2.18 30.26
N SER A 48 0.24 3.12 29.84
CA SER A 48 0.55 4.50 29.43
C SER A 48 -0.79 5.22 29.25
N GLY A 49 -1.02 6.28 30.01
CA GLY A 49 -2.34 6.91 30.22
C GLY A 49 -2.92 7.67 29.02
N GLY A 50 -3.12 7.01 27.87
CA GLY A 50 -3.80 7.59 26.72
C GLY A 50 -4.79 6.60 26.10
N ARG A 51 -5.95 7.11 25.65
CA ARG A 51 -6.95 6.34 24.90
C ARG A 51 -6.31 5.81 23.62
N ARG A 52 -6.37 4.51 23.35
CA ARG A 52 -5.98 3.90 22.08
C ARG A 52 -7.05 4.20 21.03
N LEU A 53 -6.62 4.52 19.82
CA LEU A 53 -7.50 4.68 18.66
C LEU A 53 -7.83 3.30 18.05
N LEU A 54 -6.80 2.48 17.88
CA LEU A 54 -6.95 1.16 17.26
C LEU A 54 -7.16 0.08 18.33
N PRO A 55 -8.06 -0.90 18.09
CA PRO A 55 -8.24 -2.05 18.95
C PRO A 55 -6.94 -2.81 19.20
N ALA A 56 -6.75 -3.28 20.42
CA ALA A 56 -5.62 -4.10 20.81
C ALA A 56 -6.09 -5.37 21.51
N PHE A 57 -5.24 -6.39 21.47
CA PHE A 57 -5.53 -7.71 22.04
C PHE A 57 -4.66 -7.98 23.26
N ALA A 58 -4.98 -9.02 24.02
CA ALA A 58 -4.19 -9.40 25.18
C ALA A 58 -2.80 -9.91 24.74
N ARG A 59 -1.79 -9.74 25.61
CA ARG A 59 -0.44 -10.24 25.34
C ARG A 59 -0.44 -11.73 25.03
N PRO A 60 0.17 -12.20 23.91
CA PRO A 60 0.31 -13.61 23.62
C PRO A 60 1.16 -14.30 24.70
N LYS A 61 0.78 -15.50 25.10
CA LYS A 61 1.53 -16.32 26.06
C LYS A 61 2.26 -17.48 25.40
N HIS A 62 1.70 -18.00 24.33
CA HIS A 62 2.23 -19.08 23.51
C HIS A 62 1.64 -18.92 22.10
N LEU A 63 2.44 -19.11 21.05
CA LEU A 63 1.99 -19.01 19.69
C LEU A 63 2.21 -20.34 18.94
N HIS A 64 1.17 -20.83 18.31
CA HIS A 64 1.25 -21.87 17.31
C HIS A 64 1.46 -21.20 15.95
N TYR A 65 2.49 -21.62 15.22
CA TYR A 65 2.80 -21.00 13.95
C TYR A 65 3.01 -22.00 12.82
N GLY A 66 2.77 -21.55 11.60
CA GLY A 66 2.99 -22.30 10.37
C GLY A 66 3.40 -21.37 9.23
N ASP A 67 4.06 -21.97 8.24
CA ASP A 67 4.44 -21.31 7.00
C ASP A 67 3.33 -21.53 5.96
N VAL A 68 2.67 -20.45 5.57
CA VAL A 68 1.56 -20.48 4.61
C VAL A 68 1.97 -20.03 3.21
N THR A 69 3.25 -19.78 2.98
CA THR A 69 3.78 -19.20 1.72
C THR A 69 3.43 -20.03 0.48
N LYS A 70 3.31 -21.35 0.65
CA LYS A 70 3.00 -22.31 -0.43
C LYS A 70 1.53 -22.71 -0.51
N LEU A 71 0.70 -22.19 0.37
CA LEU A 71 -0.73 -22.46 0.34
C LEU A 71 -1.43 -21.55 -0.67
N SER A 72 -2.56 -22.02 -1.19
CA SER A 72 -3.45 -21.19 -2.01
C SER A 72 -3.95 -19.98 -1.24
N GLY A 73 -4.30 -18.88 -1.94
CA GLY A 73 -4.92 -17.72 -1.32
C GLY A 73 -6.23 -18.06 -0.58
N GLY A 74 -6.95 -19.09 -1.05
CA GLY A 74 -8.12 -19.63 -0.36
C GLY A 74 -7.77 -20.24 0.99
N ASP A 75 -6.73 -21.10 1.07
CA ASP A 75 -6.28 -21.71 2.32
C ASP A 75 -5.66 -20.69 3.26
N GLN A 76 -4.90 -19.72 2.72
CA GLN A 76 -4.40 -18.59 3.50
C GLN A 76 -5.55 -17.78 4.08
N THR A 77 -6.64 -17.53 3.31
CA THR A 77 -7.84 -16.80 3.78
C THR A 77 -8.59 -17.58 4.87
N LEU A 78 -8.72 -18.89 4.72
CA LEU A 78 -9.29 -19.77 5.76
C LEU A 78 -8.47 -19.63 7.06
N LEU A 79 -7.16 -19.71 6.98
CA LEU A 79 -6.26 -19.63 8.15
C LEU A 79 -6.23 -18.23 8.78
N THR A 80 -6.23 -17.15 7.99
CA THR A 80 -6.24 -15.79 8.53
C THR A 80 -7.55 -15.42 9.19
N THR A 81 -8.67 -15.89 8.64
CA THR A 81 -9.97 -15.69 9.31
C THR A 81 -10.11 -16.56 10.56
N LEU A 82 -9.55 -17.78 10.58
CA LEU A 82 -9.40 -18.58 11.79
C LEU A 82 -8.55 -17.86 12.83
N GLN A 83 -7.42 -17.30 12.42
CA GLN A 83 -6.54 -16.51 13.28
C GLN A 83 -7.29 -15.34 13.92
N GLY A 84 -8.11 -14.62 13.16
CA GLY A 84 -8.91 -13.51 13.67
C GLY A 84 -9.90 -13.92 14.75
N VAL A 85 -10.56 -15.07 14.59
CA VAL A 85 -11.49 -15.61 15.62
C VAL A 85 -10.74 -16.10 16.85
N VAL A 86 -9.68 -16.88 16.65
CA VAL A 86 -8.90 -17.50 17.75
C VAL A 86 -8.16 -16.44 18.55
N ASN A 87 -7.58 -15.47 17.90
CA ASN A 87 -6.74 -14.43 18.51
C ASN A 87 -7.53 -13.33 19.21
N ARG A 88 -8.85 -13.27 19.05
CA ARG A 88 -9.70 -12.16 19.53
C ARG A 88 -9.54 -11.86 21.02
N ASP A 89 -9.50 -12.87 21.86
CA ASP A 89 -9.32 -12.68 23.31
C ASP A 89 -7.83 -12.59 23.66
N ARG A 90 -7.06 -13.54 23.15
CA ARG A 90 -5.60 -13.62 23.30
C ARG A 90 -5.00 -14.30 22.09
N PRO A 91 -4.00 -13.70 21.45
CA PRO A 91 -3.34 -14.31 20.31
C PRO A 91 -2.69 -15.66 20.65
N GLU A 92 -3.03 -16.67 19.84
CA GLU A 92 -2.50 -18.04 19.89
C GLU A 92 -1.94 -18.49 18.53
N LEU A 93 -2.30 -17.80 17.42
CA LEU A 93 -1.89 -18.15 16.06
C LEU A 93 -1.01 -17.07 15.45
N TYR A 94 0.03 -17.50 14.71
CA TYR A 94 0.94 -16.67 13.94
C TYR A 94 1.30 -17.37 12.62
N PHE A 95 1.35 -16.64 11.49
CA PHE A 95 1.66 -17.24 10.20
C PHE A 95 2.81 -16.51 9.49
N PHE A 96 3.62 -17.28 8.74
CA PHE A 96 4.61 -16.74 7.83
C PHE A 96 3.99 -16.61 6.45
N PHE A 97 4.03 -15.42 5.90
CA PHE A 97 3.50 -15.11 4.58
C PHE A 97 4.63 -14.76 3.62
N SER A 98 4.52 -15.23 2.36
CA SER A 98 5.31 -14.66 1.28
C SER A 98 4.79 -13.28 0.95
N THR A 99 5.69 -12.30 0.85
CA THR A 99 5.37 -10.94 0.47
C THR A 99 6.34 -10.44 -0.59
N MET A 100 6.00 -9.31 -1.19
CA MET A 100 6.82 -8.68 -2.21
C MET A 100 8.24 -8.36 -1.74
N ASP A 101 8.39 -8.08 -0.44
CA ASP A 101 9.55 -7.34 0.03
C ASP A 101 10.55 -8.19 0.78
N ASN A 102 10.12 -9.23 1.49
CA ASN A 102 11.06 -10.02 2.28
C ASN A 102 10.52 -11.35 2.79
N ASP A 103 11.21 -12.41 2.37
CA ASP A 103 10.99 -13.78 2.83
C ASP A 103 11.70 -14.04 4.15
N GLY A 104 11.14 -13.84 5.26
CA GLY A 104 11.76 -14.17 6.54
C GLY A 104 11.60 -13.10 7.60
N VAL A 105 11.01 -11.97 7.25
CA VAL A 105 10.72 -10.90 8.21
C VAL A 105 9.74 -11.38 9.28
N ASP A 106 8.75 -12.23 8.94
CA ASP A 106 7.83 -12.81 9.90
C ASP A 106 8.55 -13.67 10.95
N ALA A 107 9.57 -14.42 10.53
CA ALA A 107 10.40 -15.20 11.46
C ALA A 107 11.26 -14.32 12.35
N ARG A 108 11.77 -13.19 11.82
CA ARG A 108 12.51 -12.19 12.63
C ARG A 108 11.62 -11.59 13.70
N TRP A 109 10.41 -11.13 13.33
CA TRP A 109 9.45 -10.60 14.29
C TRP A 109 9.01 -11.63 15.32
N LEU A 110 8.74 -12.89 14.90
CA LEU A 110 8.36 -13.94 15.85
C LEU A 110 9.43 -14.17 16.92
N ARG A 111 10.73 -14.17 16.53
CA ARG A 111 11.83 -14.23 17.49
C ARG A 111 11.86 -13.04 18.44
N ASP A 112 11.65 -11.83 17.90
CA ASP A 112 11.67 -10.58 18.69
C ASP A 112 10.53 -10.51 19.72
N LEU A 113 9.41 -11.22 19.49
CA LEU A 113 8.30 -11.33 20.44
C LEU A 113 8.72 -12.01 21.74
N GLY A 114 9.70 -12.92 21.70
CA GLY A 114 10.23 -13.61 22.89
C GLY A 114 9.19 -14.45 23.65
N VAL A 115 8.17 -14.97 22.96
CA VAL A 115 7.15 -15.85 23.52
C VAL A 115 7.40 -17.30 23.11
N PRO A 116 7.02 -18.32 23.93
CA PRO A 116 7.10 -19.71 23.55
C PRO A 116 6.29 -20.00 22.30
N THR A 117 6.82 -20.86 21.42
CA THR A 117 6.20 -21.18 20.14
C THR A 117 6.12 -22.69 19.89
N THR A 118 5.15 -23.12 19.10
CA THR A 118 5.05 -24.48 18.55
C THR A 118 4.81 -24.38 17.04
N ARG A 119 5.71 -24.99 16.26
CA ARG A 119 5.61 -25.05 14.80
C ARG A 119 4.65 -26.16 14.37
N TYR A 120 3.84 -25.88 13.36
CA TYR A 120 3.04 -26.85 12.62
C TYR A 120 3.63 -26.99 11.22
N ALA A 121 3.99 -28.23 10.84
CA ALA A 121 4.56 -28.53 9.53
C ALA A 121 3.52 -28.33 8.42
N ASP A 122 2.28 -28.76 8.68
CA ASP A 122 1.12 -28.40 7.88
C ASP A 122 0.27 -27.38 8.68
N PRO A 123 0.21 -26.12 8.25
CA PRO A 123 -0.61 -25.11 8.92
C PRO A 123 -2.10 -25.43 8.94
N LEU A 124 -2.62 -26.24 8.00
CA LEU A 124 -4.02 -26.62 7.93
C LEU A 124 -4.44 -27.54 9.09
N ASP A 125 -3.49 -28.21 9.76
CA ASP A 125 -3.76 -28.94 11.01
C ASP A 125 -4.31 -28.04 12.12
N LEU A 126 -4.01 -26.74 12.06
CA LEU A 126 -4.54 -25.75 13.00
C LEU A 126 -6.05 -25.56 12.85
N VAL A 127 -6.63 -25.82 11.67
CA VAL A 127 -8.09 -25.80 11.48
C VAL A 127 -8.73 -26.87 12.34
N ALA A 128 -8.22 -28.10 12.31
CA ALA A 128 -8.72 -29.21 13.12
C ALA A 128 -8.56 -28.92 14.63
N LYS A 129 -7.39 -28.39 15.03
CA LYS A 129 -7.09 -28.03 16.43
C LYS A 129 -8.06 -27.01 17.00
N TYR A 130 -8.37 -25.97 16.22
CA TYR A 130 -9.20 -24.85 16.68
C TYR A 130 -10.66 -24.90 16.21
N LYS A 131 -11.07 -25.97 15.55
CA LYS A 131 -12.43 -26.16 15.02
C LYS A 131 -13.55 -25.86 16.02
N ARG A 132 -13.32 -26.16 17.31
CA ARG A 132 -14.32 -25.90 18.37
C ARG A 132 -14.42 -24.43 18.78
N ARG A 133 -13.47 -23.59 18.35
CA ARG A 133 -13.45 -22.14 18.62
C ARG A 133 -14.28 -21.36 17.60
N VAL A 134 -14.62 -21.98 16.47
CA VAL A 134 -15.43 -21.38 15.41
C VAL A 134 -16.79 -22.06 15.30
N ARG A 135 -17.80 -21.30 14.90
CA ARG A 135 -19.15 -21.83 14.67
C ARG A 135 -19.26 -22.64 13.38
N GLY A 136 -18.32 -22.49 12.47
CA GLY A 136 -18.26 -23.14 11.17
C GLY A 136 -17.70 -22.20 10.11
N ALA A 137 -18.16 -22.36 8.86
CA ALA A 137 -17.69 -21.59 7.70
C ALA A 137 -18.77 -20.68 7.13
N ILE A 138 -18.36 -19.52 6.64
CA ILE A 138 -19.10 -18.68 5.70
C ILE A 138 -18.55 -19.00 4.30
N LEU A 139 -19.42 -19.50 3.41
CA LEU A 139 -19.02 -19.77 2.03
C LEU A 139 -19.12 -18.50 1.21
N HIS A 140 -18.01 -18.06 0.61
CA HIS A 140 -18.01 -17.03 -0.40
C HIS A 140 -18.33 -17.59 -1.78
N ASP A 141 -18.67 -16.74 -2.73
CA ASP A 141 -18.91 -17.09 -4.12
C ASP A 141 -17.65 -16.75 -4.95
N PRO A 142 -16.94 -17.76 -5.51
CA PRO A 142 -15.77 -17.47 -6.35
C PRO A 142 -16.09 -16.68 -7.62
N GLU A 143 -17.31 -16.79 -8.15
CA GLU A 143 -17.76 -16.05 -9.34
C GLU A 143 -18.08 -14.58 -9.02
N VAL A 144 -18.24 -14.23 -7.75
CA VAL A 144 -18.51 -12.86 -7.27
C VAL A 144 -17.44 -12.46 -6.26
N PRO A 145 -16.29 -11.92 -6.71
CA PRO A 145 -15.12 -11.63 -5.87
C PRO A 145 -15.45 -10.82 -4.61
N ASP A 146 -16.31 -9.81 -4.71
CA ASP A 146 -16.67 -8.93 -3.59
C ASP A 146 -17.42 -9.67 -2.47
N SER A 147 -17.99 -10.87 -2.75
CA SER A 147 -18.59 -11.74 -1.74
C SER A 147 -17.59 -12.19 -0.67
N LEU A 148 -16.28 -12.22 -0.98
CA LEU A 148 -15.22 -12.53 -0.02
C LEU A 148 -15.16 -11.51 1.12
N ASN A 149 -15.34 -10.22 0.82
CA ASN A 149 -15.34 -9.17 1.83
C ASN A 149 -16.61 -9.23 2.71
N VAL A 150 -17.75 -9.55 2.10
CA VAL A 150 -18.99 -9.83 2.84
C VAL A 150 -18.81 -11.03 3.75
N ALA A 151 -18.20 -12.12 3.25
CA ALA A 151 -17.89 -13.32 4.04
C ALA A 151 -16.93 -13.00 5.20
N THR A 152 -15.92 -12.16 4.98
CA THR A 152 -14.98 -11.71 6.02
C THR A 152 -15.69 -10.91 7.13
N THR A 153 -16.56 -9.98 6.76
CA THR A 153 -17.38 -9.23 7.74
C THR A 153 -18.27 -10.19 8.55
N LEU A 154 -18.96 -11.12 7.88
CA LEU A 154 -19.77 -12.13 8.55
C LEU A 154 -18.94 -13.06 9.43
N ALA A 155 -17.75 -13.45 9.02
CA ALA A 155 -16.85 -14.29 9.82
C ALA A 155 -16.54 -13.64 11.16
N GLY A 156 -16.30 -12.32 11.16
CA GLY A 156 -16.12 -11.53 12.38
C GLY A 156 -17.38 -11.52 13.27
N LEU A 157 -18.54 -11.30 12.68
CA LEU A 157 -19.82 -11.21 13.38
C LEU A 157 -20.29 -12.56 13.95
N GLU A 158 -20.10 -13.64 13.20
CA GLU A 158 -20.62 -14.96 13.52
C GLU A 158 -19.61 -15.87 14.24
N ASN A 159 -18.37 -15.41 14.50
CA ASN A 159 -17.28 -16.26 14.98
C ASN A 159 -17.07 -17.48 14.06
N ALA A 160 -16.99 -17.24 12.77
CA ALA A 160 -16.82 -18.23 11.72
C ALA A 160 -15.55 -17.98 10.92
N VAL A 161 -15.18 -18.91 10.05
CA VAL A 161 -14.08 -18.72 9.09
C VAL A 161 -14.65 -18.51 7.69
N VAL A 162 -13.86 -17.94 6.80
CA VAL A 162 -14.19 -17.88 5.38
C VAL A 162 -13.62 -19.11 4.70
N ALA A 163 -14.41 -19.77 3.85
CA ALA A 163 -14.00 -20.94 3.10
C ALA A 163 -14.81 -21.06 1.80
N ASP A 164 -14.32 -21.85 0.86
CA ASP A 164 -15.13 -22.41 -0.20
C ASP A 164 -15.83 -23.70 0.25
N ALA A 165 -16.67 -24.27 -0.62
CA ALA A 165 -17.42 -25.47 -0.30
C ALA A 165 -16.54 -26.73 -0.14
N ALA A 166 -15.44 -26.82 -0.91
CA ALA A 166 -14.51 -27.94 -0.86
C ALA A 166 -13.70 -27.90 0.44
N GLN A 167 -13.20 -26.73 0.83
CA GLN A 167 -12.49 -26.50 2.09
C GLN A 167 -13.39 -26.80 3.31
N ALA A 168 -14.63 -26.27 3.29
CA ALA A 168 -15.58 -26.53 4.38
C ALA A 168 -15.85 -28.04 4.56
N LYS A 169 -15.98 -28.77 3.45
CA LYS A 169 -16.15 -30.23 3.45
C LYS A 169 -14.88 -30.94 3.93
N ALA A 170 -13.71 -30.58 3.39
CA ALA A 170 -12.43 -31.22 3.72
C ALA A 170 -12.11 -31.12 5.23
N HIS A 171 -12.34 -29.95 5.83
CA HIS A 171 -12.12 -29.71 7.25
C HIS A 171 -13.33 -30.07 8.14
N GLY A 172 -14.44 -30.55 7.54
CA GLY A 172 -15.67 -30.89 8.24
C GLY A 172 -16.27 -29.72 9.01
N LEU A 173 -16.22 -28.51 8.44
CA LEU A 173 -16.80 -27.31 9.01
C LEU A 173 -18.29 -27.23 8.65
N ARG A 174 -19.13 -26.92 9.63
CA ARG A 174 -20.55 -26.66 9.37
C ARG A 174 -20.69 -25.34 8.61
N VAL A 175 -21.51 -25.30 7.56
CA VAL A 175 -21.86 -24.07 6.88
C VAL A 175 -22.77 -23.23 7.77
N VAL A 176 -22.31 -22.04 8.15
CA VAL A 176 -23.06 -21.05 8.95
C VAL A 176 -23.90 -20.17 8.03
N LYS A 177 -23.31 -19.75 6.92
CA LYS A 177 -23.97 -18.97 5.86
C LYS A 177 -23.35 -19.33 4.51
N ASP A 178 -24.20 -19.46 3.50
CA ASP A 178 -23.80 -19.65 2.12
C ASP A 178 -24.13 -18.36 1.36
N LEU A 179 -23.12 -17.74 0.72
CA LEU A 179 -23.26 -16.51 -0.06
C LEU A 179 -23.30 -16.79 -1.57
N ARG A 180 -23.08 -18.04 -2.00
CA ARG A 180 -23.09 -18.41 -3.42
C ARG A 180 -24.46 -18.14 -4.05
N GLY A 181 -24.45 -17.47 -5.19
CA GLY A 181 -25.67 -17.07 -5.89
C GLY A 181 -26.51 -16.03 -5.13
N MET A 182 -25.98 -15.40 -4.07
CA MET A 182 -26.69 -14.39 -3.29
C MET A 182 -26.55 -13.00 -3.91
N PHE A 183 -25.46 -12.76 -4.60
CA PHE A 183 -25.15 -11.49 -5.25
C PHE A 183 -24.92 -11.70 -6.74
N ASP A 184 -25.33 -10.71 -7.55
CA ASP A 184 -24.82 -10.56 -8.89
C ASP A 184 -23.40 -9.99 -8.83
N ASP A 185 -22.62 -10.05 -9.93
CA ASP A 185 -21.30 -9.40 -10.00
C ASP A 185 -21.44 -7.86 -10.12
N ASP A 186 -22.14 -7.27 -9.16
CA ASP A 186 -22.38 -5.83 -9.01
C ASP A 186 -21.84 -5.38 -7.65
N ARG A 187 -20.64 -4.82 -7.68
CA ARG A 187 -19.93 -4.33 -6.49
C ARG A 187 -20.75 -3.35 -5.67
N LEU A 188 -21.40 -2.39 -6.33
CA LEU A 188 -22.18 -1.36 -5.65
C LEU A 188 -23.33 -1.97 -4.86
N LYS A 189 -24.13 -2.85 -5.50
CA LYS A 189 -25.26 -3.54 -4.85
C LYS A 189 -24.79 -4.44 -3.71
N THR A 190 -23.68 -5.16 -3.90
CA THR A 190 -23.10 -6.05 -2.89
C THR A 190 -22.74 -5.27 -1.62
N TYR A 191 -22.00 -4.16 -1.74
CA TYR A 191 -21.59 -3.38 -0.55
C TYR A 191 -22.73 -2.52 0.00
N GLN A 192 -23.69 -2.11 -0.81
CA GLN A 192 -24.91 -1.43 -0.31
C GLN A 192 -25.76 -2.38 0.54
N TRP A 193 -25.90 -3.64 0.10
CA TRP A 193 -26.54 -4.68 0.92
C TRP A 193 -25.77 -4.89 2.23
N GLN A 194 -24.46 -4.98 2.18
CA GLN A 194 -23.60 -5.15 3.36
C GLN A 194 -23.76 -3.98 4.34
N LEU A 195 -23.73 -2.74 3.86
CA LEU A 195 -23.91 -1.55 4.69
C LEU A 195 -25.27 -1.57 5.39
N THR A 196 -26.32 -1.95 4.68
CA THR A 196 -27.68 -1.98 5.24
C THR A 196 -27.87 -3.11 6.26
N ASN A 197 -27.36 -4.31 5.96
CA ASN A 197 -27.70 -5.51 6.73
C ASN A 197 -26.65 -5.91 7.77
N LEU A 198 -25.39 -5.56 7.59
CA LEU A 198 -24.29 -5.99 8.47
C LEU A 198 -23.69 -4.86 9.31
N PHE A 199 -23.59 -3.65 8.76
CA PHE A 199 -22.97 -2.52 9.45
C PHE A 199 -23.55 -2.25 10.85
N PRO A 200 -24.88 -2.31 11.09
CA PRO A 200 -25.43 -2.09 12.43
C PRO A 200 -24.93 -3.08 13.50
N ARG A 201 -24.35 -4.22 13.08
CA ARG A 201 -23.79 -5.27 13.95
C ARG A 201 -22.28 -5.20 14.05
N CYS A 202 -21.64 -4.42 13.16
CA CYS A 202 -20.19 -4.26 13.15
C CYS A 202 -19.69 -3.37 14.29
N SER A 203 -18.40 -3.45 14.57
CA SER A 203 -17.71 -2.45 15.35
C SER A 203 -17.62 -1.17 14.54
N HIS A 204 -18.01 -0.05 15.13
CA HIS A 204 -17.88 1.28 14.51
C HIS A 204 -16.54 1.95 14.85
N GLN A 205 -15.58 1.19 15.39
CA GLN A 205 -14.25 1.71 15.77
C GLN A 205 -13.24 1.68 14.61
N LEU A 206 -13.56 0.97 13.53
CA LEU A 206 -12.70 0.78 12.38
C LEU A 206 -13.53 0.43 11.15
N LEU A 207 -13.27 1.09 10.04
CA LEU A 207 -13.66 0.65 8.71
C LEU A 207 -12.45 0.01 8.01
N ALA A 208 -12.68 -0.91 7.08
CA ALA A 208 -11.59 -1.56 6.37
C ALA A 208 -11.80 -1.60 4.85
N GLY A 209 -10.70 -1.35 4.11
CA GLY A 209 -10.62 -1.49 2.67
C GLY A 209 -9.65 -2.60 2.28
N LEU A 210 -10.15 -3.73 1.75
CA LEU A 210 -9.31 -4.86 1.35
C LEU A 210 -9.67 -5.33 -0.06
N PRO A 211 -8.66 -5.62 -0.92
CA PRO A 211 -8.93 -6.32 -2.17
C PRO A 211 -9.66 -7.64 -1.89
N PRO A 212 -10.69 -7.98 -2.67
CA PRO A 212 -11.30 -9.32 -2.53
C PRO A 212 -10.40 -10.40 -3.11
N THR A 213 -9.60 -10.08 -4.12
CA THR A 213 -8.73 -11.03 -4.81
C THR A 213 -7.33 -10.46 -5.04
N MET A 214 -6.39 -11.34 -5.34
CA MET A 214 -5.04 -11.01 -5.78
C MET A 214 -4.68 -11.84 -7.01
N VAL A 215 -3.76 -11.32 -7.81
CA VAL A 215 -3.15 -12.06 -8.92
C VAL A 215 -1.88 -12.73 -8.39
N VAL A 216 -1.78 -14.03 -8.57
CA VAL A 216 -0.59 -14.81 -8.21
C VAL A 216 0.03 -15.44 -9.46
N GLN A 217 1.35 -15.56 -9.47
CA GLN A 217 2.05 -16.28 -10.53
C GLN A 217 1.74 -17.78 -10.44
N SER A 218 1.51 -18.41 -11.58
CA SER A 218 1.39 -19.87 -11.64
C SER A 218 2.77 -20.51 -11.54
N GLU A 219 2.89 -21.58 -10.77
CA GLU A 219 4.14 -22.33 -10.61
C GLU A 219 4.26 -23.43 -11.67
N GLY A 220 5.49 -23.87 -11.94
CA GLY A 220 5.76 -25.02 -12.81
C GLY A 220 5.48 -24.79 -14.30
N LEU A 221 5.37 -23.53 -14.74
CA LEU A 221 5.13 -23.20 -16.15
C LEU A 221 6.28 -23.64 -17.04
N THR A 222 5.94 -24.28 -18.16
CA THR A 222 6.88 -24.50 -19.26
C THR A 222 6.68 -23.42 -20.30
N TRP A 223 7.68 -22.54 -20.44
CA TRP A 223 7.71 -21.52 -21.46
C TRP A 223 8.51 -22.01 -22.68
N HIS A 224 7.89 -22.08 -23.83
CA HIS A 224 8.56 -22.32 -25.08
C HIS A 224 9.07 -20.99 -25.64
N GLU A 225 10.39 -20.86 -25.85
CA GLU A 225 10.94 -19.68 -26.54
C GLU A 225 10.55 -19.75 -28.01
N ILE A 226 9.89 -18.72 -28.51
CA ILE A 226 9.37 -18.63 -29.88
C ILE A 226 10.28 -17.76 -30.76
N ALA A 227 10.67 -16.60 -30.21
CA ALA A 227 11.54 -15.67 -30.94
C ALA A 227 12.26 -14.75 -29.95
N ARG A 228 13.44 -14.29 -30.36
CA ARG A 228 14.23 -13.34 -29.57
C ARG A 228 15.01 -12.39 -30.49
N GLU A 229 14.99 -11.10 -30.18
CA GLU A 229 15.98 -10.15 -30.66
C GLU A 229 17.13 -10.10 -29.64
N THR A 230 18.35 -10.40 -30.11
CA THR A 230 19.55 -10.46 -29.24
C THR A 230 20.33 -9.15 -29.19
N ARG A 231 19.96 -8.19 -30.05
CA ARG A 231 20.58 -6.87 -30.08
C ARG A 231 19.76 -5.89 -29.29
N GLN A 232 20.43 -5.00 -28.53
CA GLN A 232 19.77 -3.87 -27.94
C GLN A 232 19.46 -2.83 -29.02
N ILE A 233 18.17 -2.63 -29.32
CA ILE A 233 17.70 -1.75 -30.40
C ILE A 233 16.82 -0.67 -29.75
N ARG A 234 17.21 0.58 -29.94
CA ARG A 234 16.55 1.77 -29.35
C ARG A 234 15.93 2.67 -30.41
N ASP A 235 15.43 2.08 -31.48
CA ASP A 235 14.75 2.76 -32.59
C ASP A 235 13.87 1.76 -33.37
N GLU A 236 13.25 2.20 -34.45
CA GLU A 236 12.43 1.35 -35.31
C GLU A 236 13.24 0.63 -36.43
N SER A 237 14.56 0.54 -36.34
CA SER A 237 15.41 0.02 -37.41
C SER A 237 15.16 -1.46 -37.76
N ASN A 238 14.59 -2.22 -36.82
CA ASN A 238 14.19 -3.63 -37.05
C ASN A 238 12.66 -3.79 -37.19
N ARG A 239 11.91 -2.69 -37.37
CA ARG A 239 10.46 -2.78 -37.57
C ARG A 239 10.11 -3.66 -38.76
N GLY A 240 9.25 -4.63 -38.54
CA GLY A 240 8.85 -5.57 -39.55
C GLY A 240 7.63 -6.39 -39.17
N THR A 241 7.15 -7.18 -40.11
CA THR A 241 6.10 -8.15 -39.88
C THR A 241 6.73 -9.54 -39.69
N PHE A 242 6.46 -10.12 -38.52
CA PHE A 242 7.00 -11.41 -38.11
C PHE A 242 5.86 -12.41 -37.95
N THR A 243 6.06 -13.62 -38.47
CA THR A 243 5.15 -14.75 -38.24
C THR A 243 5.79 -15.69 -37.22
N LEU A 244 5.17 -15.75 -36.06
CA LEU A 244 5.62 -16.51 -34.90
C LEU A 244 4.85 -17.84 -34.86
N ASP A 245 5.55 -18.96 -34.92
CA ASP A 245 4.94 -20.28 -34.73
C ASP A 245 4.85 -20.60 -33.24
N VAL A 246 3.65 -20.51 -32.67
CA VAL A 246 3.37 -20.81 -31.28
C VAL A 246 2.79 -22.22 -31.08
N SER A 247 2.79 -23.05 -32.11
CA SER A 247 2.33 -24.43 -32.08
C SER A 247 3.02 -25.29 -31.01
N PRO A 248 4.29 -25.07 -30.62
CA PRO A 248 4.95 -25.81 -29.55
C PRO A 248 4.25 -25.66 -28.19
N ALA A 249 3.42 -24.62 -28.00
CA ALA A 249 2.64 -24.40 -26.78
C ALA A 249 1.19 -24.93 -26.89
N LEU A 250 0.85 -25.70 -27.93
CA LEU A 250 -0.46 -26.34 -28.01
C LEU A 250 -0.48 -27.58 -27.08
N GLY A 251 -1.27 -27.55 -26.04
CA GLY A 251 -1.40 -28.63 -25.07
C GLY A 251 -2.74 -28.61 -24.34
N GLN A 252 -3.18 -27.44 -23.94
CA GLN A 252 -4.47 -27.18 -23.32
C GLN A 252 -5.37 -26.37 -24.27
N ASP A 253 -6.55 -25.99 -23.80
CA ASP A 253 -7.53 -25.25 -24.62
C ASP A 253 -7.06 -23.85 -25.03
N THR A 254 -6.17 -23.23 -24.24
CA THR A 254 -5.73 -21.85 -24.45
C THR A 254 -4.21 -21.75 -24.49
N VAL A 255 -3.68 -20.98 -25.43
CA VAL A 255 -2.26 -20.64 -25.55
C VAL A 255 -2.04 -19.19 -25.13
N TYR A 256 -1.06 -18.98 -24.26
CA TYR A 256 -0.64 -17.68 -23.75
C TYR A 256 0.68 -17.28 -24.38
N VAL A 257 0.73 -16.13 -25.05
CA VAL A 257 1.92 -15.61 -25.76
C VAL A 257 2.38 -14.34 -25.08
N ARG A 258 3.59 -14.40 -24.52
CA ARG A 258 4.21 -13.29 -23.77
C ARG A 258 5.24 -12.58 -24.66
N PHE A 259 5.12 -11.27 -24.71
CA PHE A 259 6.09 -10.34 -25.28
C PHE A 259 6.80 -9.65 -24.11
N GLN A 260 8.08 -9.91 -23.92
CA GLN A 260 8.87 -9.42 -22.79
C GLN A 260 10.05 -8.59 -23.28
N ASP A 261 10.35 -7.52 -22.58
CA ASP A 261 11.61 -6.79 -22.77
C ASP A 261 12.80 -7.67 -22.35
N SER A 262 13.84 -7.68 -23.18
CA SER A 262 15.04 -8.52 -23.02
C SER A 262 16.27 -7.79 -22.48
N PHE A 263 16.22 -6.45 -22.28
CA PHE A 263 17.39 -5.64 -21.88
C PHE A 263 17.09 -4.72 -20.73
N GLY A 264 16.41 -4.76 -19.85
CA GLY A 264 16.29 -3.91 -18.68
C GLY A 264 15.77 -2.50 -18.99
N ASP A 265 15.94 -1.60 -18.03
CA ASP A 265 15.36 -0.25 -18.06
C ASP A 265 16.21 0.70 -18.93
N ASP A 266 15.92 0.74 -20.21
CA ASP A 266 16.60 1.59 -21.20
C ASP A 266 15.66 2.48 -22.03
N GLY A 267 14.37 2.49 -21.68
CA GLY A 267 13.31 3.24 -22.36
C GLY A 267 12.76 2.56 -23.61
N TRP A 268 13.18 1.33 -23.92
CA TRP A 268 12.83 0.59 -25.11
C TRP A 268 12.56 -0.87 -24.81
N GLY A 269 11.62 -1.46 -25.51
CA GLY A 269 11.25 -2.87 -25.36
C GLY A 269 10.28 -3.30 -26.46
N PRO A 270 9.71 -4.51 -26.41
CA PRO A 270 8.85 -5.01 -27.47
C PRO A 270 7.71 -4.04 -27.75
N SER A 271 7.60 -3.58 -28.98
CA SER A 271 6.56 -2.68 -29.47
C SER A 271 5.73 -3.38 -30.53
N VAL A 272 4.46 -3.70 -30.25
CA VAL A 272 3.53 -4.39 -31.13
C VAL A 272 2.47 -3.41 -31.64
N LEU A 273 2.33 -3.25 -32.96
CA LEU A 273 1.40 -2.34 -33.62
C LEU A 273 0.13 -3.05 -34.12
N SER A 274 0.27 -4.30 -34.55
CA SER A 274 -0.86 -5.10 -35.02
C SER A 274 -0.58 -6.58 -34.78
N LEU A 275 -1.64 -7.35 -34.60
CA LEU A 275 -1.55 -8.80 -34.38
C LEU A 275 -2.67 -9.53 -35.14
N THR A 276 -2.30 -10.65 -35.78
CA THR A 276 -3.25 -11.61 -36.39
C THR A 276 -2.89 -13.02 -35.92
N ALA A 277 -3.81 -13.72 -35.27
CA ALA A 277 -3.68 -15.12 -34.90
C ALA A 277 -4.44 -16.01 -35.88
N LYS A 278 -3.80 -17.16 -36.26
CA LYS A 278 -4.40 -18.16 -37.16
C LYS A 278 -4.23 -19.56 -36.60
N ALA A 279 -5.32 -20.35 -36.60
CA ALA A 279 -5.33 -21.77 -36.29
C ALA A 279 -5.51 -22.59 -37.59
N ASN A 280 -4.61 -23.53 -37.88
CA ASN A 280 -4.61 -24.32 -39.10
C ASN A 280 -4.81 -23.44 -40.36
N GLY A 281 -4.17 -22.26 -40.42
CA GLY A 281 -4.27 -21.30 -41.51
C GLY A 281 -5.54 -20.41 -41.50
N THR A 282 -6.53 -20.71 -40.67
CA THR A 282 -7.77 -19.92 -40.55
C THR A 282 -7.59 -18.81 -39.50
N THR A 283 -7.95 -17.58 -39.86
CA THR A 283 -7.85 -16.43 -38.95
C THR A 283 -8.80 -16.59 -37.78
N LEU A 284 -8.26 -16.56 -36.58
CA LEU A 284 -9.00 -16.50 -35.30
C LEU A 284 -9.38 -15.05 -34.97
N THR A 285 -8.41 -14.17 -35.10
CA THR A 285 -8.57 -12.75 -34.76
C THR A 285 -7.54 -11.89 -35.48
N THR A 286 -7.89 -10.60 -35.63
CA THR A 286 -6.96 -9.54 -36.02
C THR A 286 -7.32 -8.29 -35.21
N PHE A 287 -6.33 -7.67 -34.56
CA PHE A 287 -6.57 -6.44 -33.80
C PHE A 287 -5.34 -5.52 -33.80
N LYS A 288 -5.57 -4.28 -33.36
CA LYS A 288 -4.53 -3.33 -32.99
C LYS A 288 -4.58 -3.12 -31.47
N PRO A 289 -3.43 -2.96 -30.80
CA PRO A 289 -3.41 -2.63 -29.38
C PRO A 289 -4.16 -1.33 -29.07
N GLY A 290 -4.76 -1.28 -27.88
CA GLY A 290 -5.55 -0.14 -27.42
C GLY A 290 -6.96 -0.03 -28.03
N THR A 291 -7.37 -0.97 -28.90
CA THR A 291 -8.72 -0.99 -29.46
C THR A 291 -9.63 -1.98 -28.71
N PRO A 292 -10.97 -1.84 -28.80
CA PRO A 292 -11.89 -2.79 -28.17
C PRO A 292 -11.70 -4.25 -28.63
N GLU A 293 -11.20 -4.46 -29.85
CA GLU A 293 -10.94 -5.80 -30.39
C GLU A 293 -9.76 -6.50 -29.71
N GLU A 294 -8.83 -5.77 -29.08
CA GLU A 294 -7.76 -6.34 -28.27
C GLU A 294 -8.26 -6.95 -26.96
N ALA A 295 -9.22 -6.32 -26.32
CA ALA A 295 -9.62 -6.61 -24.93
C ALA A 295 -9.91 -8.10 -24.64
N PRO A 296 -10.57 -8.88 -25.51
CA PRO A 296 -10.79 -10.31 -25.26
C PRO A 296 -9.51 -11.17 -25.29
N TYR A 297 -8.46 -10.66 -25.90
CA TYR A 297 -7.21 -11.38 -26.10
C TYR A 297 -6.07 -10.91 -25.20
N LEU A 298 -6.18 -9.75 -24.57
CA LEU A 298 -5.18 -9.25 -23.63
C LEU A 298 -5.39 -9.92 -22.27
N PHE A 299 -4.57 -10.92 -21.98
CA PHE A 299 -4.61 -11.64 -20.70
C PHE A 299 -3.94 -10.84 -19.56
N ASP A 300 -2.77 -10.26 -19.81
CA ASP A 300 -2.04 -9.42 -18.86
C ASP A 300 -1.39 -8.26 -19.60
N GLY A 301 -1.76 -7.06 -19.26
CA GLY A 301 -1.21 -5.82 -19.80
C GLY A 301 -0.69 -4.85 -18.75
N LEU A 302 -0.62 -5.26 -17.47
CA LEU A 302 -0.32 -4.39 -16.32
C LEU A 302 1.07 -3.75 -16.40
N ASN A 303 2.05 -4.44 -17.02
CA ASN A 303 3.41 -3.97 -17.18
C ASN A 303 3.69 -3.43 -18.59
N SER A 304 2.67 -2.92 -19.25
CA SER A 304 2.75 -2.38 -20.61
C SER A 304 1.87 -1.14 -20.76
N SER A 305 2.16 -0.36 -21.78
CA SER A 305 1.39 0.83 -22.14
C SER A 305 1.05 0.83 -23.63
N VAL A 306 0.04 1.59 -24.03
CA VAL A 306 -0.25 1.86 -25.44
C VAL A 306 0.26 3.25 -25.78
N GLY A 307 1.21 3.33 -26.71
CA GLY A 307 1.80 4.58 -27.17
C GLY A 307 0.88 5.40 -28.07
N ALA A 308 1.24 6.64 -28.33
CA ALA A 308 0.51 7.54 -29.21
C ALA A 308 0.37 7.02 -30.66
N SER A 309 1.29 6.15 -31.09
CA SER A 309 1.26 5.47 -32.40
C SER A 309 0.32 4.26 -32.42
N GLY A 310 -0.34 3.94 -31.30
CA GLY A 310 -1.22 2.77 -31.16
C GLY A 310 -0.48 1.44 -31.00
N ASN A 311 0.80 1.46 -30.67
CA ASN A 311 1.59 0.28 -30.36
C ASN A 311 1.52 -0.04 -28.85
N ARG A 312 1.38 -1.31 -28.47
CA ARG A 312 1.61 -1.76 -27.09
C ARG A 312 3.09 -2.03 -26.90
N PHE A 313 3.64 -1.50 -25.82
CA PHE A 313 5.06 -1.69 -25.50
C PHE A 313 5.26 -1.95 -24.00
N ALA A 314 6.39 -2.56 -23.68
CA ALA A 314 6.86 -2.78 -22.30
C ALA A 314 8.35 -2.42 -22.24
N ASP A 315 8.83 -1.99 -21.06
CA ASP A 315 10.20 -1.63 -20.76
C ASP A 315 10.56 -2.08 -19.34
N GLY A 316 11.82 -1.96 -18.93
CA GLY A 316 12.25 -2.30 -17.57
C GLY A 316 12.15 -3.79 -17.23
N GLY A 317 12.33 -4.67 -18.22
CA GLY A 317 12.08 -6.11 -18.08
C GLY A 317 10.59 -6.45 -18.03
N GLY A 318 9.72 -5.47 -18.28
CA GLY A 318 8.27 -5.63 -18.33
C GLY A 318 7.80 -6.53 -19.47
N TYR A 319 6.54 -6.90 -19.44
CA TYR A 319 5.94 -7.77 -20.44
C TYR A 319 4.42 -7.51 -20.56
N PHE A 320 3.84 -8.06 -21.64
CA PHE A 320 2.40 -8.25 -21.80
C PHE A 320 2.12 -9.63 -22.39
N VAL A 321 0.91 -10.16 -22.11
CA VAL A 321 0.52 -11.52 -22.50
C VAL A 321 -0.81 -11.47 -23.25
N TYR A 322 -0.84 -12.07 -24.43
CA TYR A 322 -2.07 -12.36 -25.15
C TYR A 322 -2.48 -13.81 -24.95
N GLN A 323 -3.78 -14.07 -24.99
CA GLN A 323 -4.37 -15.41 -24.92
C GLN A 323 -5.16 -15.74 -26.19
N PHE A 324 -5.04 -17.00 -26.65
CA PHE A 324 -5.77 -17.50 -27.80
C PHE A 324 -6.36 -18.87 -27.47
N THR A 325 -7.65 -19.05 -27.72
CA THR A 325 -8.35 -20.33 -27.56
C THR A 325 -8.66 -20.88 -28.96
N PRO A 326 -7.74 -21.69 -29.55
CA PRO A 326 -7.96 -22.24 -30.86
C PRO A 326 -9.04 -23.34 -30.84
N PRO A 327 -9.73 -23.60 -31.95
CA PRO A 327 -10.69 -24.70 -32.06
C PRO A 327 -10.07 -26.06 -31.72
N ALA A 328 -10.84 -26.98 -31.16
CA ALA A 328 -10.41 -28.33 -30.88
C ALA A 328 -9.82 -29.02 -32.16
N GLY A 329 -8.71 -29.73 -31.97
CA GLY A 329 -8.01 -30.37 -33.08
C GLY A 329 -7.06 -29.44 -33.87
N THR A 330 -6.78 -28.24 -33.39
CA THR A 330 -5.75 -27.38 -33.94
C THR A 330 -4.38 -28.03 -33.78
N THR A 331 -3.63 -28.13 -34.89
CA THR A 331 -2.26 -28.65 -34.90
C THR A 331 -1.22 -27.59 -35.28
N SER A 332 -1.67 -26.41 -35.75
CA SER A 332 -0.80 -25.28 -36.07
C SER A 332 -1.46 -23.98 -35.57
N LEU A 333 -0.72 -23.24 -34.77
CA LEU A 333 -1.13 -21.92 -34.30
C LEU A 333 0.00 -20.93 -34.61
N THR A 334 -0.32 -19.90 -35.39
CA THR A 334 0.64 -18.85 -35.75
C THR A 334 0.12 -17.49 -35.35
N VAL A 335 1.03 -16.62 -34.91
CA VAL A 335 0.76 -15.23 -34.54
C VAL A 335 1.63 -14.34 -35.44
N THR A 336 1.00 -13.60 -36.35
CA THR A 336 1.68 -12.63 -37.18
C THR A 336 1.55 -11.25 -36.51
N VAL A 337 2.71 -10.61 -36.27
CA VAL A 337 2.79 -9.32 -35.57
C VAL A 337 3.60 -8.32 -36.39
N GLU A 338 3.16 -7.07 -36.43
CA GLU A 338 4.02 -5.95 -36.78
C GLU A 338 4.65 -5.43 -35.50
N MET A 339 5.97 -5.55 -35.36
CA MET A 339 6.70 -5.18 -34.15
C MET A 339 8.12 -4.69 -34.41
N TRP A 340 8.74 -4.10 -33.39
CA TRP A 340 10.13 -3.61 -33.41
C TRP A 340 10.74 -3.58 -32.01
N ASN A 341 11.97 -3.12 -31.89
CA ASN A 341 12.87 -3.05 -30.74
C ASN A 341 13.38 -4.45 -30.30
N GLN A 342 13.89 -4.53 -29.07
CA GLN A 342 14.31 -5.77 -28.45
C GLN A 342 13.11 -6.53 -27.88
N TYR A 343 13.14 -7.83 -27.99
CA TYR A 343 12.06 -8.68 -27.49
C TYR A 343 12.51 -10.10 -27.17
N LEU A 344 11.84 -10.69 -26.22
CA LEU A 344 11.74 -12.13 -26.01
C LEU A 344 10.27 -12.52 -26.13
N VAL A 345 9.93 -13.35 -27.12
CA VAL A 345 8.59 -13.93 -27.24
C VAL A 345 8.60 -15.37 -26.76
N THR A 346 7.74 -15.67 -25.81
CA THR A 346 7.56 -17.01 -25.25
C THR A 346 6.09 -17.41 -25.27
N ALA A 347 5.80 -18.71 -25.30
CA ALA A 347 4.43 -19.21 -25.24
C ALA A 347 4.30 -20.39 -24.28
N THR A 348 3.11 -20.55 -23.68
CA THR A 348 2.76 -21.66 -22.79
C THR A 348 1.27 -21.99 -22.95
N ASP A 349 0.89 -23.22 -22.60
CA ASP A 349 -0.50 -23.69 -22.55
C ASP A 349 -1.18 -23.50 -21.19
N THR A 350 -0.43 -23.02 -20.23
CA THR A 350 -0.93 -22.84 -18.86
C THR A 350 -1.00 -21.35 -18.53
N ALA A 351 -2.11 -20.90 -17.95
CA ALA A 351 -2.29 -19.51 -17.56
C ALA A 351 -1.13 -19.04 -16.66
N PRO A 352 -0.38 -17.99 -17.07
CA PRO A 352 0.80 -17.50 -16.32
C PRO A 352 0.47 -16.99 -14.92
N THR A 353 -0.73 -16.52 -14.77
CA THR A 353 -1.25 -16.03 -13.49
C THR A 353 -2.65 -16.60 -13.22
N ARG A 354 -3.02 -16.63 -11.96
CA ARG A 354 -4.37 -16.99 -11.54
C ARG A 354 -4.88 -15.99 -10.51
N ILE A 355 -6.19 -15.85 -10.42
CA ILE A 355 -6.86 -15.02 -9.44
C ILE A 355 -7.14 -15.88 -8.22
N GLU A 356 -6.74 -15.40 -7.05
CA GLU A 356 -6.98 -16.08 -5.77
C GLU A 356 -7.56 -15.13 -4.72
N PRO A 357 -8.24 -15.63 -3.69
CA PRO A 357 -8.66 -14.83 -2.54
C PRO A 357 -7.48 -14.07 -1.93
N PHE A 358 -7.70 -12.80 -1.58
CA PHE A 358 -6.71 -11.96 -0.92
C PHE A 358 -6.73 -12.20 0.59
N PRO A 359 -5.67 -12.77 1.21
CA PRO A 359 -5.73 -13.26 2.59
C PRO A 359 -5.33 -12.22 3.64
N TYR A 360 -4.65 -11.14 3.25
CA TYR A 360 -3.91 -10.28 4.17
C TYR A 360 -4.81 -9.37 5.02
N PHE A 361 -4.36 -9.03 6.22
CA PHE A 361 -5.04 -8.21 7.23
C PHE A 361 -6.40 -8.73 7.72
N ARG A 362 -6.87 -9.89 7.22
CA ARG A 362 -8.19 -10.44 7.57
C ARG A 362 -8.26 -10.92 9.02
N ASP A 363 -7.12 -11.29 9.63
CA ASP A 363 -7.08 -11.62 11.05
C ASP A 363 -7.54 -10.45 11.91
N TYR A 364 -7.04 -9.25 11.62
CA TYR A 364 -7.36 -8.07 12.41
C TYR A 364 -8.80 -7.61 12.22
N VAL A 365 -9.29 -7.56 10.98
CA VAL A 365 -10.66 -7.10 10.69
C VAL A 365 -11.72 -8.09 11.16
N VAL A 366 -11.44 -9.40 11.13
CA VAL A 366 -12.31 -10.43 11.72
C VAL A 366 -12.33 -10.31 13.24
N ALA A 367 -11.17 -10.15 13.88
CA ALA A 367 -11.07 -10.01 15.33
C ALA A 367 -11.80 -8.77 15.85
N THR A 368 -11.71 -7.66 15.14
CA THR A 368 -12.33 -6.38 15.49
C THR A 368 -13.79 -6.28 15.06
N LYS A 369 -14.32 -7.23 14.29
CA LYS A 369 -15.67 -7.22 13.71
C LYS A 369 -15.93 -5.99 12.84
N SER A 370 -14.95 -5.61 12.05
CA SER A 370 -15.02 -4.43 11.19
C SER A 370 -15.81 -4.71 9.92
N LEU A 371 -16.43 -3.66 9.33
CA LEU A 371 -16.98 -3.71 7.98
C LEU A 371 -15.81 -3.69 6.99
N VAL A 372 -15.84 -4.60 6.01
CA VAL A 372 -14.81 -4.71 4.97
C VAL A 372 -15.41 -4.43 3.61
N SER A 373 -14.87 -3.47 2.87
CA SER A 373 -15.30 -3.14 1.50
C SER A 373 -14.10 -2.94 0.57
N TRP A 374 -14.34 -2.89 -0.73
CA TRP A 374 -13.34 -2.54 -1.73
C TRP A 374 -13.99 -1.66 -2.79
N LEU A 375 -14.06 -0.36 -2.49
CA LEU A 375 -14.80 0.61 -3.27
C LEU A 375 -13.85 1.60 -3.95
N PRO A 376 -13.97 1.80 -5.29
CA PRO A 376 -13.38 2.96 -5.95
C PRO A 376 -13.90 4.26 -5.33
N PRO A 377 -13.03 5.26 -5.11
CA PRO A 377 -13.40 6.49 -4.41
C PRO A 377 -14.13 7.53 -5.29
N ASN A 378 -14.63 7.15 -6.44
CA ASN A 378 -15.29 8.02 -7.40
C ASN A 378 -16.63 7.45 -7.87
N GLY A 379 -17.47 8.29 -8.48
CA GLY A 379 -18.79 7.90 -8.97
C GLY A 379 -19.69 7.30 -7.88
N PRO A 380 -20.68 6.46 -8.24
CA PRO A 380 -21.62 5.87 -7.28
C PRO A 380 -20.98 5.04 -6.17
N THR A 381 -19.82 4.42 -6.44
CA THR A 381 -19.04 3.68 -5.42
C THR A 381 -18.36 4.63 -4.44
N GLY A 382 -17.89 5.78 -4.90
CA GLY A 382 -17.38 6.85 -4.04
C GLY A 382 -18.47 7.46 -3.17
N ASP A 383 -19.69 7.60 -3.68
CA ASP A 383 -20.85 8.07 -2.90
C ASP A 383 -21.19 7.08 -1.77
N LEU A 384 -21.17 5.78 -2.06
CA LEU A 384 -21.36 4.76 -1.03
C LEU A 384 -20.23 4.79 0.01
N LEU A 385 -18.99 5.03 -0.41
CA LEU A 385 -17.86 5.15 0.51
C LEU A 385 -17.99 6.40 1.41
N ARG A 386 -18.48 7.54 0.88
CA ARG A 386 -18.86 8.71 1.69
C ARG A 386 -19.93 8.36 2.71
N GLU A 387 -20.93 7.54 2.34
CA GLU A 387 -21.94 7.07 3.27
C GLU A 387 -21.33 6.22 4.40
N HIS A 388 -20.32 5.39 4.11
CA HIS A 388 -19.58 4.64 5.14
C HIS A 388 -18.93 5.59 6.15
N PHE A 389 -18.21 6.62 5.69
CA PHE A 389 -17.57 7.60 6.57
C PHE A 389 -18.60 8.40 7.39
N ALA A 390 -19.71 8.80 6.78
CA ALA A 390 -20.78 9.53 7.47
C ALA A 390 -21.47 8.73 8.58
N LYS A 391 -21.39 7.40 8.57
CA LYS A 391 -22.00 6.52 9.57
C LYS A 391 -21.10 6.25 10.78
N VAL A 392 -19.85 6.64 10.72
CA VAL A 392 -18.89 6.53 11.84
C VAL A 392 -18.60 7.92 12.43
N GLY A 393 -18.04 7.96 13.61
CA GLY A 393 -17.66 9.24 14.24
C GLY A 393 -16.35 9.79 13.66
N PRO A 394 -16.09 11.08 13.84
CA PRO A 394 -14.82 11.67 13.43
C PRO A 394 -13.63 10.97 14.11
N THR A 395 -12.50 10.97 13.42
CA THR A 395 -11.30 10.22 13.81
C THR A 395 -11.50 8.70 13.93
N THR A 396 -12.46 8.14 13.17
CA THR A 396 -12.55 6.68 13.01
C THR A 396 -11.64 6.25 11.86
N PRO A 397 -10.65 5.37 12.12
CA PRO A 397 -9.69 4.99 11.09
C PRO A 397 -10.33 4.17 9.98
N TYR A 398 -9.85 4.39 8.75
CA TYR A 398 -10.05 3.49 7.61
C TYR A 398 -8.75 2.72 7.37
N ALA A 399 -8.73 1.42 7.70
CA ALA A 399 -7.53 0.59 7.59
C ALA A 399 -7.54 -0.27 6.33
N GLY A 400 -6.41 -0.38 5.67
CA GLY A 400 -6.25 -1.04 4.38
C GLY A 400 -6.01 -0.04 3.27
N TRP A 401 -6.71 -0.18 2.13
CA TRP A 401 -6.54 0.71 1.00
C TRP A 401 -7.82 0.86 0.17
N PHE A 402 -7.74 1.64 -0.91
CA PHE A 402 -8.84 1.92 -1.82
C PHE A 402 -8.69 1.15 -3.12
N ALA A 403 -9.81 0.81 -3.76
CA ALA A 403 -9.79 0.23 -5.09
C ALA A 403 -9.27 1.24 -6.13
N ASN A 404 -8.67 0.72 -7.23
CA ASN A 404 -8.08 1.50 -8.31
C ASN A 404 -6.87 2.35 -7.92
N ASP A 405 -6.04 1.79 -7.03
CA ASP A 405 -4.66 2.16 -6.72
C ASP A 405 -4.28 3.66 -6.78
N VAL A 406 -3.46 4.13 -7.75
CA VAL A 406 -2.90 5.49 -7.73
C VAL A 406 -3.98 6.56 -7.73
N ALA A 407 -5.00 6.41 -8.55
CA ALA A 407 -6.18 7.28 -8.49
C ALA A 407 -6.94 7.08 -7.16
N GLY A 408 -6.93 5.86 -6.61
CA GLY A 408 -7.43 5.54 -5.29
C GLY A 408 -6.64 6.20 -4.18
N GLU A 409 -5.32 6.32 -4.28
CA GLU A 409 -4.50 7.01 -3.27
C GLU A 409 -4.95 8.45 -3.09
N TRP A 410 -4.97 9.24 -4.15
CA TRP A 410 -5.30 10.66 -4.02
C TRP A 410 -6.77 10.91 -3.73
N SER A 411 -7.65 10.29 -4.50
CA SER A 411 -9.10 10.46 -4.35
C SER A 411 -9.62 9.76 -3.09
N GLY A 412 -9.05 8.62 -2.73
CA GLY A 412 -9.47 7.84 -1.57
C GLY A 412 -9.10 8.51 -0.26
N VAL A 413 -7.85 8.97 -0.13
CA VAL A 413 -7.38 9.69 1.07
C VAL A 413 -8.09 11.04 1.22
N ASP A 414 -8.31 11.75 0.09
CA ASP A 414 -9.06 13.00 0.08
C ASP A 414 -10.51 12.79 0.55
N LEU A 415 -11.18 11.76 0.03
CA LEU A 415 -12.55 11.43 0.40
C LEU A 415 -12.66 11.00 1.87
N ALA A 416 -11.69 10.23 2.39
CA ALA A 416 -11.63 9.87 3.80
C ALA A 416 -11.39 11.11 4.68
N ALA A 417 -10.47 11.99 4.29
CA ALA A 417 -10.20 13.25 4.97
C ALA A 417 -11.46 14.14 5.05
N GLN A 418 -12.18 14.31 3.93
CA GLN A 418 -13.46 15.03 3.89
C GLN A 418 -14.51 14.42 4.83
N GLY A 419 -14.47 13.09 5.02
CA GLY A 419 -15.33 12.36 5.96
C GLY A 419 -14.86 12.39 7.41
N GLY A 420 -13.75 13.07 7.73
CA GLY A 420 -13.18 13.11 9.07
C GLY A 420 -12.56 11.78 9.51
N SER A 421 -12.08 10.97 8.57
CA SER A 421 -11.43 9.68 8.82
C SER A 421 -9.98 9.71 8.37
N GLU A 422 -9.07 9.24 9.22
CA GLU A 422 -7.68 9.01 8.84
C GLU A 422 -7.48 7.63 8.22
N VAL A 423 -6.58 7.53 7.25
CA VAL A 423 -6.25 6.27 6.58
C VAL A 423 -5.06 5.61 7.27
N LEU A 424 -5.15 4.32 7.51
CA LEU A 424 -4.05 3.47 7.93
C LEU A 424 -3.73 2.47 6.81
N PRO A 425 -2.75 2.72 5.94
CA PRO A 425 -2.37 1.79 4.90
C PRO A 425 -1.88 0.47 5.51
N ALA A 426 -2.72 -0.58 5.45
CA ALA A 426 -2.53 -1.83 6.19
C ALA A 426 -3.01 -3.07 5.43
N ASP A 427 -3.38 -2.95 4.16
CA ASP A 427 -3.95 -4.07 3.40
C ASP A 427 -3.01 -5.27 3.28
N PHE A 428 -1.69 -5.08 3.33
CA PHE A 428 -0.70 -6.16 3.41
C PHE A 428 -0.09 -6.34 4.82
N TYR A 429 -0.66 -5.74 5.86
CA TYR A 429 -0.18 -5.93 7.23
C TYR A 429 -0.59 -7.29 7.76
N MET A 430 0.39 -8.04 8.29
CA MET A 430 0.21 -9.43 8.69
C MET A 430 0.25 -9.61 10.20
N ASN A 431 -0.48 -10.63 10.67
CA ASN A 431 -0.50 -10.97 12.09
C ASN A 431 -0.88 -9.77 12.99
N GLY A 432 -1.77 -8.91 12.50
CA GLY A 432 -2.17 -7.67 13.17
C GLY A 432 -2.69 -7.90 14.57
N THR A 433 -3.42 -8.99 14.80
CA THR A 433 -3.90 -9.40 16.13
C THR A 433 -2.77 -9.73 17.10
N VAL A 434 -1.65 -10.28 16.63
CA VAL A 434 -0.49 -10.60 17.45
C VAL A 434 0.30 -9.34 17.75
N HIS A 435 0.64 -8.57 16.70
CA HIS A 435 1.46 -7.37 16.85
C HIS A 435 0.81 -6.31 17.74
N SER A 436 -0.51 -6.11 17.65
CA SER A 436 -1.26 -5.18 18.50
C SER A 436 -1.42 -5.66 19.95
N GLY A 437 -1.25 -6.97 20.21
CA GLY A 437 -1.23 -7.55 21.55
C GLY A 437 0.12 -7.50 22.26
N VAL A 438 1.17 -7.09 21.57
CA VAL A 438 2.52 -6.99 22.15
C VAL A 438 2.59 -5.84 23.15
N VAL A 439 3.16 -6.10 24.31
CA VAL A 439 3.52 -5.07 25.29
C VAL A 439 5.01 -4.79 25.15
N ALA A 440 5.34 -3.62 24.62
CA ALA A 440 6.73 -3.19 24.43
C ALA A 440 6.92 -1.77 24.97
N PRO A 441 8.10 -1.41 25.48
CA PRO A 441 8.37 -0.05 25.92
C PRO A 441 8.44 0.88 24.71
N ILE A 442 7.58 1.87 24.67
CA ILE A 442 7.61 2.96 23.70
C ILE A 442 8.18 4.18 24.40
N SER A 443 9.20 4.79 23.80
CA SER A 443 9.80 6.01 24.34
C SER A 443 8.97 7.22 23.91
N ASP A 444 8.55 8.00 24.89
CA ASP A 444 7.94 9.33 24.71
C ASP A 444 8.97 10.47 24.68
N LYS A 445 10.25 10.12 24.74
CA LYS A 445 11.33 11.10 24.78
C LYS A 445 11.76 11.51 23.38
N VAL A 446 11.60 12.78 23.08
CA VAL A 446 12.17 13.39 21.88
C VAL A 446 13.69 13.17 21.84
N LYS A 447 14.21 12.80 20.66
CA LYS A 447 15.63 12.58 20.47
C LYS A 447 16.43 13.86 20.75
N LYS A 448 17.34 13.78 21.72
CA LYS A 448 18.21 14.91 22.07
C LYS A 448 19.26 15.14 20.98
N PHE A 449 19.59 16.40 20.78
CA PHE A 449 20.68 16.85 19.90
C PHE A 449 21.41 18.02 20.56
N THR A 450 22.61 18.30 20.09
CA THR A 450 23.35 19.50 20.51
C THR A 450 22.93 20.67 19.64
N PRO A 451 22.37 21.76 20.21
CA PRO A 451 22.00 22.95 19.45
C PRO A 451 23.17 23.52 18.65
N VAL A 452 22.92 23.82 17.39
CA VAL A 452 23.92 24.36 16.46
C VAL A 452 23.66 25.86 16.25
N LYS A 453 24.72 26.66 16.22
CA LYS A 453 24.62 28.06 15.77
C LYS A 453 24.49 28.07 14.26
N PRO A 454 23.55 28.85 13.69
CA PRO A 454 23.44 29.03 12.25
C PRO A 454 24.77 29.50 11.65
N LYS A 455 25.16 28.90 10.53
CA LYS A 455 26.31 29.31 9.70
C LYS A 455 25.83 29.45 8.27
N ASN A 456 26.54 30.25 7.48
CA ASN A 456 26.28 30.40 6.06
C ASN A 456 26.71 29.12 5.32
N LYS A 457 25.83 28.10 5.33
CA LYS A 457 26.00 26.78 4.72
C LYS A 457 24.68 26.36 4.08
N ILE A 458 24.73 25.33 3.25
CA ILE A 458 23.57 24.65 2.73
C ILE A 458 23.27 23.47 3.65
N TYR A 459 22.26 23.61 4.51
CA TYR A 459 21.80 22.56 5.38
C TYR A 459 20.89 21.61 4.60
N VAL A 460 21.22 20.33 4.59
CA VAL A 460 20.44 19.27 3.94
C VAL A 460 19.95 18.30 5.00
N THR A 461 18.72 17.87 4.92
CA THR A 461 18.20 16.74 5.69
C THR A 461 17.53 15.74 4.75
N LEU A 462 17.72 14.44 4.94
CA LEU A 462 17.20 13.40 4.06
C LEU A 462 16.15 12.56 4.78
N THR A 463 15.02 12.29 4.11
CA THR A 463 13.89 11.58 4.71
C THR A 463 13.40 10.44 3.82
N PHE A 464 13.32 9.22 4.38
CA PHE A 464 12.58 8.10 3.81
C PHE A 464 11.09 8.29 4.09
N GLY A 465 10.27 8.45 3.04
CA GLY A 465 8.92 9.01 3.14
C GLY A 465 7.76 8.00 3.21
N GLU A 466 7.99 6.69 3.46
CA GLU A 466 6.99 5.61 3.30
C GLU A 466 6.30 5.14 4.61
N GLY A 467 6.59 5.76 5.73
CA GLY A 467 6.20 5.24 7.05
C GLY A 467 4.74 5.41 7.46
N ASP A 468 3.89 6.04 6.64
CA ASP A 468 2.43 5.98 6.78
C ASP A 468 1.93 4.54 6.68
N ASN A 469 2.58 3.77 5.86
CA ASN A 469 2.28 2.41 5.48
C ASN A 469 2.82 1.46 6.55
N VAL A 470 1.93 0.95 7.44
CA VAL A 470 2.35 0.09 8.55
C VAL A 470 2.88 -1.27 8.08
N GLN A 471 2.48 -1.73 6.89
CA GLN A 471 3.06 -2.92 6.29
C GLN A 471 4.48 -2.68 5.78
N TYR A 472 4.80 -1.48 5.26
CA TYR A 472 6.16 -1.08 4.97
C TYR A 472 7.01 -1.08 6.25
N CYS A 473 6.52 -0.47 7.33
CA CYS A 473 7.19 -0.50 8.63
C CYS A 473 7.39 -1.93 9.16
N GLN A 474 6.45 -2.84 8.89
CA GLN A 474 6.57 -4.24 9.28
C GLN A 474 7.60 -5.00 8.46
N ARG A 475 7.78 -4.68 7.17
CA ARG A 475 8.53 -5.51 6.21
C ARG A 475 9.72 -4.79 5.60
N HIS A 476 9.52 -4.01 4.55
CA HIS A 476 10.62 -3.42 3.79
C HIS A 476 11.49 -2.46 4.63
N MET A 477 10.91 -1.66 5.50
CA MET A 477 11.68 -0.84 6.43
C MET A 477 12.59 -1.68 7.32
N ARG A 478 12.18 -2.92 7.69
CA ARG A 478 13.03 -3.81 8.48
C ARG A 478 14.28 -4.22 7.72
N ASP A 479 14.23 -4.41 6.41
CA ASP A 479 15.37 -4.72 5.57
C ASP A 479 16.28 -3.52 5.39
N LEU A 480 15.71 -2.36 5.10
CA LEU A 480 16.47 -1.11 5.07
C LEU A 480 17.13 -0.82 6.43
N TRP A 481 16.45 -1.16 7.53
CA TRP A 481 16.98 -0.97 8.87
C TRP A 481 18.16 -1.87 9.21
N ASP A 482 18.22 -3.04 8.59
CA ASP A 482 19.31 -4.01 8.75
C ASP A 482 20.46 -3.77 7.72
N ASP A 483 20.39 -2.70 6.88
CA ASP A 483 21.46 -2.31 5.94
C ASP A 483 22.79 -2.05 6.70
N PRO A 484 23.92 -2.60 6.22
CA PRO A 484 25.21 -2.52 6.92
C PRO A 484 25.77 -1.10 7.07
N ARG A 485 25.39 -0.17 6.20
CA ARG A 485 25.82 1.24 6.27
C ARG A 485 24.81 2.16 6.95
N ARG A 486 23.68 1.61 7.47
CA ARG A 486 22.75 2.41 8.25
C ARG A 486 23.44 3.01 9.48
N GLY A 487 23.29 4.30 9.64
CA GLY A 487 23.91 5.06 10.74
C GLY A 487 25.28 5.66 10.40
N ASP A 488 25.84 5.41 9.20
CA ASP A 488 27.01 6.12 8.70
C ASP A 488 26.68 7.60 8.41
N ALA A 489 25.48 7.85 7.91
CA ALA A 489 25.01 9.19 7.59
C ALA A 489 23.67 9.50 8.28
N PRO A 490 23.35 10.80 8.53
CA PRO A 490 22.06 11.23 9.06
C PRO A 490 20.91 10.91 8.11
N ALA A 491 19.86 10.24 8.62
CA ALA A 491 18.62 9.97 7.90
C ALA A 491 17.41 10.07 8.82
N ASN A 492 16.34 10.64 8.30
CA ASN A 492 15.03 10.62 8.95
C ASN A 492 14.19 9.48 8.37
N TRP A 493 13.37 8.89 9.21
CA TRP A 493 12.50 7.77 8.87
C TRP A 493 11.08 8.15 9.25
N THR A 494 10.21 8.32 8.27
CA THR A 494 8.80 8.47 8.59
C THR A 494 8.26 7.19 9.18
N VAL A 495 7.41 7.31 10.18
CA VAL A 495 6.75 6.19 10.86
C VAL A 495 5.36 6.64 11.30
N SER A 496 4.36 5.81 11.02
CA SER A 496 3.02 6.05 11.56
C SER A 496 3.04 5.96 13.09
N PRO A 497 2.66 7.02 13.82
CA PRO A 497 2.60 6.95 15.28
C PRO A 497 1.52 5.99 15.77
N LEU A 498 0.58 5.57 14.91
CA LEU A 498 -0.42 4.52 15.20
C LEU A 498 0.20 3.13 15.38
N LEU A 499 1.48 2.93 15.00
CA LEU A 499 2.23 1.73 15.41
C LEU A 499 2.28 1.56 16.94
N ALA A 500 2.15 2.63 17.72
CA ALA A 500 1.98 2.54 19.16
C ALA A 500 0.76 1.70 19.59
N ASP A 501 -0.22 1.54 18.71
CA ASP A 501 -1.40 0.71 18.95
C ASP A 501 -1.35 -0.62 18.19
N ILE A 502 -1.13 -0.58 16.87
CA ILE A 502 -1.25 -1.78 16.03
C ILE A 502 0.04 -2.63 15.97
N GLY A 503 1.18 -2.04 16.33
CA GLY A 503 2.48 -2.70 16.27
C GLY A 503 3.48 -2.16 17.29
N PRO A 504 3.16 -2.10 18.61
CA PRO A 504 4.06 -1.50 19.60
C PRO A 504 5.43 -2.17 19.67
N GLY A 505 5.53 -3.47 19.38
CA GLY A 505 6.81 -4.17 19.28
C GLY A 505 7.66 -3.69 18.11
N ILE A 506 7.04 -3.40 16.97
CA ILE A 506 7.70 -2.87 15.76
C ILE A 506 8.25 -1.48 16.05
N LEU A 507 7.41 -0.57 16.57
CA LEU A 507 7.86 0.78 16.94
C LEU A 507 8.98 0.77 17.98
N SER A 508 8.84 -0.06 19.02
CA SER A 508 9.85 -0.22 20.05
C SER A 508 11.19 -0.74 19.51
N HIS A 509 11.14 -1.63 18.52
CA HIS A 509 12.34 -2.12 17.84
C HIS A 509 13.11 -0.95 17.19
N TYR A 510 12.43 -0.16 16.36
CA TYR A 510 13.04 0.99 15.68
C TYR A 510 13.55 2.04 16.68
N GLN A 511 12.80 2.35 17.72
CA GLN A 511 13.26 3.30 18.75
C GLN A 511 14.50 2.84 19.50
N ARG A 512 14.58 1.54 19.87
CA ARG A 512 15.70 1.00 20.67
C ARG A 512 16.96 0.75 19.85
N THR A 513 16.82 0.47 18.57
CA THR A 513 17.95 0.14 17.67
C THR A 513 18.36 1.32 16.79
N ALA A 514 17.70 2.46 16.93
CA ALA A 514 18.10 3.71 16.27
C ALA A 514 19.51 4.13 16.69
N THR A 515 20.35 4.43 15.71
CA THR A 515 21.70 4.98 15.91
C THR A 515 21.63 6.47 16.25
N LYS A 516 22.79 7.09 16.47
CA LYS A 516 22.87 8.55 16.62
C LYS A 516 22.39 9.29 15.37
N ASN A 517 22.49 8.67 14.21
CA ASN A 517 22.18 9.23 12.89
C ASN A 517 20.79 8.84 12.35
N ASP A 518 19.94 8.15 13.12
CA ASP A 518 18.55 7.84 12.75
C ASP A 518 17.59 8.73 13.54
N LEU A 519 16.61 9.35 12.89
CA LEU A 519 15.52 10.10 13.51
C LEU A 519 14.18 9.56 13.03
N LEU A 520 13.31 9.15 13.94
CA LEU A 520 11.92 8.81 13.60
C LEU A 520 11.09 10.09 13.51
N VAL A 521 10.33 10.23 12.43
CA VAL A 521 9.49 11.39 12.10
C VAL A 521 8.06 10.92 11.89
N CYS A 522 7.10 11.64 12.45
CA CYS A 522 5.69 11.36 12.24
C CYS A 522 5.28 11.62 10.78
N GLY A 523 4.65 10.68 10.15
CA GLY A 523 4.18 10.93 8.79
C GLY A 523 3.25 9.87 8.20
N PRO A 524 2.59 10.32 7.12
CA PRO A 524 1.94 11.61 6.90
C PRO A 524 0.51 11.61 7.44
N SER A 525 -0.05 12.60 7.93
CA SER A 525 0.32 13.96 8.30
C SER A 525 0.14 14.12 9.80
N GLY A 526 0.00 13.01 10.54
CA GLY A 526 -0.27 12.95 11.98
C GLY A 526 -0.61 11.52 12.43
N ALA A 527 -1.66 11.37 13.21
CA ALA A 527 -2.18 10.05 13.60
C ALA A 527 -2.97 9.44 12.44
N GLY A 528 -2.25 8.83 11.49
CA GLY A 528 -2.76 8.26 10.24
C GLY A 528 -2.52 9.16 9.03
N TYR A 529 -2.67 8.57 7.86
CA TYR A 529 -2.48 9.25 6.57
C TYR A 529 -3.73 10.06 6.23
N THR A 530 -3.57 11.37 6.07
CA THR A 530 -4.66 12.26 5.70
C THR A 530 -4.14 13.51 4.99
N TYR A 531 -5.07 14.27 4.40
CA TYR A 531 -4.86 15.59 3.83
C TYR A 531 -5.53 16.64 4.72
N PRO A 532 -4.78 17.32 5.59
CA PRO A 532 -5.35 18.28 6.54
C PRO A 532 -6.16 19.40 5.87
N GLY A 533 -5.78 19.83 4.66
CA GLY A 533 -6.52 20.83 3.90
C GLY A 533 -7.91 20.39 3.42
N ALA A 534 -8.16 19.09 3.35
CA ALA A 534 -9.45 18.50 3.02
C ALA A 534 -10.30 18.16 4.26
N TRP A 535 -9.71 18.20 5.45
CA TRP A 535 -10.39 17.85 6.69
C TRP A 535 -11.46 18.87 7.06
N PRO A 536 -12.65 18.46 7.56
CA PRO A 536 -13.69 19.41 8.00
C PRO A 536 -13.14 20.38 9.07
N ALA A 537 -13.31 21.67 8.83
CA ALA A 537 -12.73 22.71 9.69
C ALA A 537 -13.19 22.63 11.16
N ASP A 538 -14.44 22.24 11.39
CA ASP A 538 -15.05 22.04 12.73
C ASP A 538 -14.55 20.78 13.45
N GLN A 539 -13.87 19.86 12.74
CA GLN A 539 -13.31 18.63 13.29
C GLN A 539 -11.77 18.63 13.32
N MET A 540 -11.11 19.63 12.73
CA MET A 540 -9.65 19.76 12.64
C MET A 540 -8.99 19.75 14.01
N GLU A 541 -9.57 20.45 14.99
CA GLU A 541 -9.04 20.48 16.35
C GLU A 541 -9.02 19.08 16.99
N ALA A 542 -10.07 18.27 16.78
CA ALA A 542 -10.13 16.91 17.31
C ALA A 542 -9.04 16.02 16.71
N TYR A 543 -8.84 16.09 15.39
CA TYR A 543 -7.78 15.36 14.67
C TYR A 543 -6.38 15.76 15.16
N LEU A 544 -6.11 17.08 15.30
CA LEU A 544 -4.79 17.54 15.72
C LEU A 544 -4.49 17.31 17.22
N LYS A 545 -5.50 17.34 18.08
CA LYS A 545 -5.35 16.89 19.48
C LYS A 545 -5.01 15.40 19.55
N LEU A 546 -5.67 14.58 18.73
CA LEU A 546 -5.35 13.16 18.60
C LEU A 546 -3.91 12.98 18.10
N SER A 547 -3.55 13.62 16.99
CA SER A 547 -2.21 13.60 16.43
C SER A 547 -1.14 14.02 17.43
N GLY A 548 -1.36 15.12 18.15
CA GLY A 548 -0.45 15.58 19.21
C GLY A 548 -0.29 14.58 20.34
N THR A 549 -1.35 13.85 20.69
CA THR A 549 -1.28 12.78 21.70
C THR A 549 -0.36 11.65 21.23
N TYR A 550 -0.49 11.22 19.97
CA TYR A 550 0.34 10.15 19.42
C TYR A 550 1.78 10.61 19.18
N VAL A 551 2.00 11.80 18.64
CA VAL A 551 3.34 12.40 18.44
C VAL A 551 4.12 12.44 19.76
N ARG A 552 3.50 12.97 20.82
CA ARG A 552 4.13 12.98 22.17
C ARG A 552 4.36 11.58 22.73
N ARG A 553 3.39 10.68 22.61
CA ARG A 553 3.50 9.30 23.09
C ARG A 553 4.62 8.51 22.42
N THR A 554 4.99 8.89 21.19
CA THR A 554 6.02 8.23 20.41
C THR A 554 7.35 8.98 20.36
N GLY A 555 7.47 10.10 21.08
CA GLY A 555 8.70 10.89 21.17
C GLY A 555 9.11 11.55 19.86
N MET A 556 8.18 11.75 18.93
CA MET A 556 8.43 12.45 17.67
C MET A 556 8.18 13.96 17.85
N ASP A 557 8.88 14.80 17.11
CA ASP A 557 8.73 16.27 17.16
C ASP A 557 8.77 16.94 15.79
N LEU A 558 8.69 16.15 14.74
CA LEU A 558 8.56 16.60 13.35
C LEU A 558 7.41 15.85 12.67
N VAL A 559 6.79 16.52 11.70
CA VAL A 559 5.77 15.91 10.83
C VAL A 559 6.23 16.01 9.38
N TYR A 560 6.18 14.87 8.70
CA TYR A 560 6.20 14.80 7.25
C TYR A 560 4.75 14.78 6.78
N ALA A 561 4.34 15.66 5.88
CA ALA A 561 2.92 15.85 5.59
C ALA A 561 2.63 16.01 4.11
N TYR A 562 1.45 15.57 3.72
CA TYR A 562 0.74 16.03 2.53
C TYR A 562 -0.33 17.01 2.98
N ASN A 563 -0.80 17.91 2.10
CA ASN A 563 -1.86 18.81 2.51
C ASN A 563 -3.19 18.50 1.81
N HIS A 564 -3.35 18.96 0.58
CA HIS A 564 -4.59 18.85 -0.18
C HIS A 564 -4.28 19.11 -1.65
N ARG A 565 -5.07 18.49 -2.54
CA ARG A 565 -5.03 18.79 -3.97
C ARG A 565 -6.26 19.59 -4.36
N VAL A 566 -6.06 20.66 -5.10
CA VAL A 566 -7.11 21.48 -5.71
C VAL A 566 -6.77 21.61 -7.19
N ASP A 567 -7.71 21.28 -8.08
CA ASP A 567 -7.50 21.31 -9.54
C ASP A 567 -6.21 20.58 -9.98
N ASP A 568 -6.00 19.40 -9.38
CA ASP A 568 -4.81 18.54 -9.61
C ASP A 568 -3.45 19.11 -9.15
N GLU A 569 -3.44 20.21 -8.43
CA GLU A 569 -2.24 20.80 -7.85
C GLU A 569 -2.23 20.66 -6.33
N TRP A 570 -1.06 20.35 -5.76
CA TRP A 570 -0.86 20.39 -4.31
C TRP A 570 -0.80 21.83 -3.81
N VAL A 571 -1.55 22.13 -2.76
CA VAL A 571 -1.59 23.46 -2.16
C VAL A 571 -0.78 23.50 -0.86
N PRO A 572 -0.10 24.61 -0.55
CA PRO A 572 0.59 24.80 0.72
C PRO A 572 -0.39 24.81 1.91
N PHE A 573 0.11 24.49 3.10
CA PHE A 573 -0.65 24.67 4.33
C PHE A 573 -1.14 26.11 4.50
N SER A 574 -2.41 26.26 4.89
CA SER A 574 -2.94 27.57 5.29
C SER A 574 -2.38 28.02 6.65
N GLU A 575 -2.53 29.29 6.95
CA GLU A 575 -2.15 29.87 8.24
C GLU A 575 -2.93 29.22 9.42
N GLU A 576 -4.21 28.92 9.19
CA GLU A 576 -5.07 28.29 10.19
C GLU A 576 -4.62 26.85 10.50
N ILE A 577 -4.33 26.05 9.45
CA ILE A 577 -3.85 24.67 9.63
C ILE A 577 -2.51 24.69 10.38
N GLY A 578 -1.57 25.55 9.96
CA GLY A 578 -0.27 25.68 10.64
C GLY A 578 -0.42 26.07 12.11
N ARG A 579 -1.32 27.00 12.43
CA ARG A 579 -1.62 27.40 13.82
C ARG A 579 -2.19 26.23 14.63
N ALA A 580 -3.13 25.49 14.06
CA ALA A 580 -3.72 24.35 14.72
C ALA A 580 -2.68 23.24 15.00
N TYR A 581 -1.75 23.00 14.08
CA TYR A 581 -0.59 22.11 14.34
C TYR A 581 0.26 22.64 15.50
N ALA A 582 0.62 23.93 15.49
CA ALA A 582 1.43 24.54 16.55
C ALA A 582 0.79 24.41 17.93
N GLU A 583 -0.53 24.64 18.03
CA GLU A 583 -1.26 24.62 19.27
C GLU A 583 -1.43 23.18 19.85
N HIS A 584 -1.66 22.18 18.98
CA HIS A 584 -2.09 20.86 19.44
C HIS A 584 -1.02 19.79 19.39
N THR A 585 0.03 19.93 18.57
CA THR A 585 1.02 18.86 18.38
C THR A 585 2.35 19.10 19.08
N GLN A 586 2.76 20.36 19.31
CA GLN A 586 4.07 20.75 19.88
C GLN A 586 5.27 20.31 19.03
N ILE A 587 5.09 20.20 17.71
CA ILE A 587 6.17 19.87 16.77
C ILE A 587 7.05 21.09 16.50
N ARG A 588 8.26 20.86 15.96
CA ARG A 588 9.24 21.90 15.59
C ARG A 588 9.05 22.45 14.19
N GLY A 589 8.43 21.67 13.30
CA GLY A 589 8.22 22.03 11.92
C GLY A 589 7.64 20.89 11.09
N ILE A 590 7.33 21.23 9.83
CA ILE A 590 6.67 20.35 8.87
C ILE A 590 7.50 20.28 7.60
N ILE A 591 7.77 19.05 7.11
CA ILE A 591 8.24 18.82 5.74
C ILE A 591 7.01 18.50 4.90
N GLN A 592 6.64 19.36 3.96
CA GLN A 592 5.50 19.15 3.07
C GLN A 592 5.94 18.46 1.78
N SER A 593 5.44 17.27 1.53
CA SER A 593 5.74 16.50 0.32
C SER A 593 4.89 16.93 -0.86
N TRP A 594 5.39 16.65 -2.06
CA TRP A 594 4.78 16.91 -3.38
C TRP A 594 4.50 18.39 -3.66
N GLU A 595 5.16 19.28 -2.93
CA GLU A 595 5.10 20.69 -3.21
C GLU A 595 5.98 21.04 -4.41
N LYS A 596 5.48 21.90 -5.30
CA LYS A 596 6.28 22.42 -6.40
C LYS A 596 7.08 23.62 -5.93
N GLY A 597 8.39 23.57 -6.14
CA GLY A 597 9.29 24.70 -5.93
C GLY A 597 9.83 24.84 -4.51
N ASP A 598 10.34 26.04 -4.22
CA ASP A 598 11.11 26.33 -3.01
C ASP A 598 10.20 26.81 -1.87
N LEU A 599 9.22 25.97 -1.48
CA LEU A 599 8.35 26.30 -0.36
C LEU A 599 9.18 26.39 0.93
N LEU A 600 9.29 27.58 1.48
CA LEU A 600 9.79 27.82 2.84
C LEU A 600 9.03 29.00 3.44
N VAL A 601 8.12 28.69 4.34
CA VAL A 601 7.21 29.66 4.95
C VAL A 601 7.01 29.38 6.44
N ARG A 602 6.54 30.39 7.20
CA ARG A 602 5.92 30.14 8.50
C ARG A 602 4.41 30.07 8.35
N ARG A 603 3.79 29.09 9.02
CA ARG A 603 2.33 28.94 9.15
C ARG A 603 2.00 28.75 10.62
N GLY A 604 1.23 29.67 11.19
CA GLY A 604 0.92 29.65 12.62
C GLY A 604 2.16 29.63 13.54
N GLY A 605 3.26 30.18 13.08
CA GLY A 605 4.54 30.17 13.79
C GLY A 605 5.44 28.97 13.52
N LEU A 606 4.94 27.88 12.89
CA LEU A 606 5.75 26.73 12.49
C LEU A 606 6.44 26.96 11.14
N PRO A 607 7.72 26.59 10.99
CA PRO A 607 8.34 26.50 9.69
C PRO A 607 7.75 25.31 8.91
N VAL A 608 7.39 25.55 7.66
CA VAL A 608 6.95 24.57 6.68
C VAL A 608 7.89 24.66 5.49
N ILE A 609 8.53 23.56 5.13
CA ILE A 609 9.48 23.48 4.03
C ILE A 609 9.05 22.40 3.04
N GLY A 610 9.13 22.71 1.74
CA GLY A 610 8.84 21.76 0.66
C GLY A 610 9.89 20.65 0.57
N ASN A 611 9.46 19.48 0.11
CA ASN A 611 10.31 18.32 -0.04
C ASN A 611 11.00 18.34 -1.42
N PHE A 612 12.33 18.33 -1.43
CA PHE A 612 13.16 18.21 -2.64
C PHE A 612 13.47 16.73 -2.91
N SER A 613 12.91 16.16 -3.97
CA SER A 613 13.05 14.74 -4.28
C SER A 613 13.34 14.52 -5.77
N PRO A 614 14.58 14.78 -6.22
CA PRO A 614 14.98 14.54 -7.59
C PRO A 614 15.08 13.03 -7.86
N PRO A 615 14.93 12.60 -9.14
CA PRO A 615 15.13 11.21 -9.53
C PRO A 615 16.62 10.81 -9.46
N GLY A 616 16.88 9.51 -9.52
CA GLY A 616 18.23 8.92 -9.56
C GLY A 616 18.79 8.54 -8.20
N LYS A 617 20.06 8.17 -8.20
CA LYS A 617 20.83 7.73 -7.02
C LYS A 617 21.77 8.84 -6.54
N ALA A 618 22.73 8.51 -5.69
CA ALA A 618 23.61 9.46 -5.00
C ALA A 618 24.27 10.51 -5.93
N ALA A 619 24.80 10.09 -7.07
CA ALA A 619 25.48 11.00 -8.00
C ALA A 619 24.51 11.97 -8.72
N GLU A 620 23.39 11.44 -9.23
CA GLU A 620 22.35 12.22 -9.88
C GLU A 620 21.65 13.16 -8.89
N TYR A 621 21.40 12.67 -7.67
CA TYR A 621 20.83 13.47 -6.60
C TYR A 621 21.77 14.65 -6.25
N LYS A 622 23.09 14.40 -6.14
CA LYS A 622 24.08 15.45 -5.91
C LYS A 622 24.10 16.47 -7.04
N ALA A 623 24.06 16.02 -8.29
CA ALA A 623 24.02 16.93 -9.44
C ALA A 623 22.76 17.81 -9.44
N ALA A 624 21.60 17.24 -9.09
CA ALA A 624 20.35 17.98 -8.95
C ALA A 624 20.42 19.00 -7.80
N LEU A 625 21.03 18.65 -6.67
CA LEU A 625 21.29 19.57 -5.56
C LEU A 625 22.19 20.73 -5.98
N ASP A 626 23.27 20.45 -6.73
CA ASP A 626 24.18 21.51 -7.21
C ASP A 626 23.47 22.49 -8.15
N GLU A 627 22.65 21.97 -9.06
CA GLU A 627 21.85 22.82 -9.94
C GLU A 627 20.82 23.65 -9.17
N HIS A 628 20.12 23.03 -8.20
CA HIS A 628 19.12 23.71 -7.37
C HIS A 628 19.74 24.82 -6.51
N THR A 629 20.94 24.62 -6.02
CA THR A 629 21.64 25.53 -5.10
C THR A 629 22.64 26.49 -5.80
N LYS A 630 22.77 26.44 -7.11
CA LYS A 630 23.77 27.22 -7.88
C LYS A 630 23.69 28.73 -7.69
N ALA A 631 22.51 29.28 -7.36
CA ALA A 631 22.30 30.69 -7.11
C ALA A 631 22.67 31.11 -5.68
N TRP A 632 23.04 30.19 -4.80
CA TRP A 632 23.40 30.52 -3.43
C TRP A 632 24.74 31.25 -3.37
N THR A 633 24.77 32.42 -2.71
CA THR A 633 25.93 33.30 -2.65
C THR A 633 26.81 33.12 -1.41
N GLY A 634 26.34 32.34 -0.43
CA GLY A 634 27.06 32.19 0.85
C GLY A 634 26.76 33.28 1.89
N ASP A 635 25.88 34.19 1.62
CA ASP A 635 25.56 35.33 2.51
C ASP A 635 24.62 34.98 3.64
N ALA A 636 23.85 33.89 3.48
CA ALA A 636 22.89 33.39 4.45
C ALA A 636 22.81 31.86 4.40
N PRO A 637 22.31 31.17 5.45
CA PRO A 637 22.02 29.74 5.40
C PRO A 637 20.95 29.41 4.33
N LEU A 638 21.14 28.33 3.61
CA LEU A 638 20.12 27.72 2.73
C LEU A 638 19.66 26.40 3.31
N PHE A 639 18.40 26.05 3.13
CA PHE A 639 17.78 24.86 3.71
C PHE A 639 17.13 23.99 2.64
N ILE A 640 17.49 22.71 2.59
CA ILE A 640 16.96 21.73 1.65
C ILE A 640 16.45 20.51 2.44
N ALA A 641 15.14 20.29 2.44
CA ALA A 641 14.54 19.07 2.97
C ALA A 641 14.43 18.04 1.86
N GLY A 642 15.38 17.12 1.81
CA GLY A 642 15.47 16.08 0.80
C GLY A 642 14.59 14.86 1.09
N GLY A 643 13.88 14.39 0.08
CA GLY A 643 13.18 13.10 0.09
C GLY A 643 13.96 12.05 -0.68
N VAL A 644 13.97 10.82 -0.18
CA VAL A 644 14.50 9.64 -0.88
C VAL A 644 13.41 8.58 -0.98
N ASN A 645 13.31 7.96 -2.16
CA ASN A 645 12.32 6.92 -2.40
C ASN A 645 12.75 5.62 -1.70
N ALA A 646 12.04 5.24 -0.65
CA ALA A 646 12.36 4.07 0.16
C ALA A 646 12.27 2.72 -0.61
N TRP A 647 11.64 2.67 -1.76
CA TRP A 647 11.56 1.47 -2.60
C TRP A 647 12.77 1.30 -3.54
N SER A 648 13.53 2.35 -3.75
CA SER A 648 14.70 2.33 -4.63
C SER A 648 16.00 2.74 -3.93
N TRP A 649 15.93 3.46 -2.81
CA TRP A 649 17.08 3.88 -2.02
C TRP A 649 17.28 2.99 -0.80
N THR A 650 18.55 2.79 -0.45
CA THR A 650 18.99 2.12 0.78
C THR A 650 19.77 3.10 1.66
N PRO A 651 19.98 2.80 2.94
CA PRO A 651 20.94 3.56 3.76
C PRO A 651 22.35 3.60 3.20
N SER A 652 22.77 2.58 2.44
CA SER A 652 24.06 2.60 1.71
C SER A 652 24.08 3.70 0.65
N ASP A 653 23.00 3.92 -0.10
CA ASP A 653 22.89 5.02 -1.07
C ASP A 653 22.92 6.40 -0.37
N VAL A 654 22.30 6.52 0.81
CA VAL A 654 22.36 7.75 1.63
C VAL A 654 23.77 8.01 2.12
N ALA A 655 24.50 6.99 2.51
CA ALA A 655 25.90 7.11 2.92
C ALA A 655 26.79 7.53 1.73
N GLU A 656 26.57 6.99 0.53
CA GLU A 656 27.27 7.44 -0.69
C GLU A 656 26.97 8.91 -1.00
N LEU A 657 25.72 9.32 -0.93
CA LEU A 657 25.38 10.75 -1.10
C LEU A 657 26.07 11.62 -0.06
N ALA A 658 26.12 11.18 1.20
CA ALA A 658 26.78 11.93 2.26
C ALA A 658 28.29 12.13 2.00
N GLU A 659 28.98 11.17 1.40
CA GLU A 659 30.38 11.27 0.97
C GLU A 659 30.57 12.30 -0.15
N LEU A 660 29.58 12.46 -1.02
CA LEU A 660 29.59 13.47 -2.09
C LEU A 660 29.24 14.89 -1.59
N LEU A 661 28.54 15.01 -0.45
CA LEU A 661 28.13 16.28 0.13
C LEU A 661 29.28 16.94 0.91
N THR A 662 30.24 17.48 0.19
CA THR A 662 31.33 18.31 0.76
C THR A 662 30.89 19.76 0.97
N ALA A 663 31.74 20.58 1.62
CA ALA A 663 31.43 22.01 1.79
C ALA A 663 31.03 22.67 0.44
N PRO A 664 29.98 23.51 0.39
CA PRO A 664 29.32 24.18 1.53
C PRO A 664 28.15 23.36 2.16
N TYR A 665 27.87 22.15 1.71
CA TYR A 665 26.78 21.32 2.23
C TYR A 665 27.05 20.82 3.65
N GLU A 666 26.00 20.73 4.47
CA GLU A 666 26.01 20.12 5.79
C GLU A 666 24.78 19.23 5.95
N LEU A 667 24.98 17.90 5.85
CA LEU A 667 23.91 16.91 6.06
C LEU A 667 23.65 16.74 7.56
N VAL A 668 22.41 16.93 7.99
CA VAL A 668 21.99 16.89 9.39
C VAL A 668 20.66 16.16 9.57
N LEU A 669 20.40 15.68 10.78
CA LEU A 669 19.08 15.16 11.14
C LEU A 669 18.03 16.27 11.13
N GLY A 670 16.78 15.91 10.89
CA GLY A 670 15.64 16.83 10.83
C GLY A 670 15.47 17.69 12.09
N ASN A 671 15.71 17.16 13.28
CA ASN A 671 15.61 17.92 14.53
C ASN A 671 16.69 19.02 14.64
N VAL A 672 17.91 18.76 14.16
CA VAL A 672 18.99 19.78 14.06
C VAL A 672 18.65 20.78 12.97
N PHE A 673 18.18 20.31 11.82
CA PHE A 673 17.77 21.12 10.68
C PHE A 673 16.73 22.17 11.10
N PHE A 674 15.65 21.73 11.74
CA PHE A 674 14.60 22.64 12.20
C PHE A 674 15.02 23.52 13.40
N ASP A 675 15.98 23.09 14.23
CA ASP A 675 16.55 23.93 15.27
C ASP A 675 17.31 25.12 14.67
N VAL A 676 18.11 24.89 13.61
CA VAL A 676 18.83 25.94 12.89
C VAL A 676 17.85 26.83 12.13
N LEU A 677 16.89 26.24 11.41
CA LEU A 677 15.89 26.94 10.63
C LEU A 677 15.04 27.89 11.51
N ASN A 678 14.57 27.42 12.68
CA ASN A 678 13.79 28.23 13.61
C ASN A 678 14.55 29.44 14.18
N LYS A 679 15.89 29.42 14.17
CA LYS A 679 16.74 30.53 14.61
C LYS A 679 16.98 31.55 13.53
N VAL A 680 16.75 31.21 12.27
CA VAL A 680 17.03 32.05 11.09
C VAL A 680 15.75 32.68 10.55
N LEU A 681 14.65 31.94 10.48
CA LEU A 681 13.32 32.42 10.13
C LEU A 681 12.72 33.27 11.25
#